data_8577ab90f2c2dbfbb395d9c52d910879
#
_entry.id   8577ab90f2c2dbfbb395d9c52d910879
#
_cell.length_a   1.000
_cell.length_b   1.000
_cell.length_c   1.000
_cell.angle_alpha   90.00
_cell.angle_beta   90.00
_cell.angle_gamma   90.00
#
_symmetry.space_group_name_H-M   'P 1'
#
loop_
_entity.id
_entity.type
_entity.pdbx_description
1 polymer ?
#
loop_
_entity_poly.entity_id
_entity_poly.type
_entity_poly.pdbx_seq_one_letter_code
_entity_poly.pdbx_strand_id
1 'polypeptide(L)'
;MAVTIKENERSWAIQLIQEISSYVRNKPNFKIKLAGGETTINTGKQRMFPDVLLFGDKSTSLILQGWELKMPDVPIDDIAFVTDSWRKAENLGLTSTVIWNFRYAVFYVKDSGTGKFKVAQKWDNSSVISEKRDDVTLHKSEWLKMLFEVIDAVNRYFSLGSFKPLRTGETFVNSASEAFVVQNKNAAAEYLKEKSSQDSVLANYIDLWWDGASAEYIQDEKDAYVAYAKIILLDWINKITFAHIIRPRFATAEKVTEIKDGTTPQSALTVFEKITAACDFFSVFHKVAYQEHLPEIVWAQLLEINAFLCNTRLESIDQTDMQNLLESAVQVSQRVIVGQYTTDYRLANFLVRIATKNAADYCFDPCCGTGTFSRAFMNYKREKDIAVDVIYKTVFASDRQSFPLQIAGLASVSKESVNLPAIVFQENVFDLHTGDAIQIVNPSNGKMLNIEVPQFDTIVSNLPFIDFCRHNTHDKSDMIAKKRIAAEIVENTSIRISDRSDYYMYIIIHLWNLLKVGGTACVLTSNSWMATAAGSLFVNVLSRYFTVKGILKSGNGRWFQNAQIVTTAFLLEKKPIAPPVLTENVCFYLVKATLPKLENRQILNNAVGTVLQGREIDSSVMVRQEYSWNELSELRHLNLSFNVAFHNAKWLVTCKENFVPIQTLFTVFRGAKTGQDDIFIPRSPDVVDTPYVSKMLKNSKGCDTLLADSDSFFVTSDKTYNELKELGHTKTAGYFKQFEDNLNQSVFQHGTIWYNLKEAKKKAYIITSLNPGSRLFFAKFSEPTCINQRLIGLTQKTDDLDISICHALLNSIVGMFYIEATGFARGAGALDLSKDKFASSFMLNPKKLSDKQIERILKTFNPLTQRKILPVEQELRQEDRRTFDTEVLKAYGMGELHNEIEDSLLSMIRVRLGGR
;
A
#
# COMPACT_ATOMS: atom_id res chain seq x y z
N MET A 1 -52.27 -17.07 41.83
CA MET A 1 -52.01 -16.13 40.66
C MET A 1 -50.79 -16.58 40.00
N ALA A 2 -50.90 -17.16 38.79
CA ALA A 2 -49.74 -17.48 37.97
C ALA A 2 -49.12 -16.16 37.44
N VAL A 3 -47.88 -15.90 37.78
CA VAL A 3 -47.14 -14.76 37.24
C VAL A 3 -46.90 -15.08 35.78
N THR A 4 -47.68 -14.47 34.89
CA THR A 4 -47.43 -14.51 33.41
C THR A 4 -46.18 -13.72 33.16
N ILE A 5 -45.08 -14.39 32.97
CA ILE A 5 -43.82 -13.76 32.48
C ILE A 5 -44.11 -13.26 31.07
N LYS A 6 -44.22 -11.93 30.88
CA LYS A 6 -44.31 -11.34 29.53
C LYS A 6 -43.04 -11.66 28.76
N GLU A 7 -43.18 -12.52 27.74
CA GLU A 7 -42.11 -12.83 26.82
C GLU A 7 -41.65 -11.56 26.09
N ASN A 8 -40.35 -11.36 26.01
CA ASN A 8 -39.70 -10.20 25.35
C ASN A 8 -38.88 -10.65 24.13
N GLU A 9 -38.32 -9.72 23.36
CA GLU A 9 -37.49 -10.02 22.18
C GLU A 9 -36.39 -11.03 22.48
N ARG A 10 -35.81 -11.00 23.68
CA ARG A 10 -34.76 -11.90 24.11
C ARG A 10 -35.25 -13.35 24.29
N SER A 11 -36.38 -13.57 24.92
CA SER A 11 -36.94 -14.94 25.10
C SER A 11 -37.26 -15.56 23.76
N TRP A 12 -37.77 -14.75 22.81
CA TRP A 12 -38.04 -15.19 21.44
C TRP A 12 -36.77 -15.44 20.63
N ALA A 13 -35.73 -14.64 20.81
CA ALA A 13 -34.42 -14.91 20.15
C ALA A 13 -33.84 -16.26 20.59
N ILE A 14 -33.89 -16.57 21.91
CA ILE A 14 -33.44 -17.86 22.41
C ILE A 14 -34.25 -18.99 21.80
N GLN A 15 -35.57 -18.85 21.70
CA GLN A 15 -36.41 -19.86 21.09
C GLN A 15 -36.13 -20.06 19.61
N LEU A 16 -35.97 -18.97 18.86
CA LEU A 16 -35.57 -19.03 17.44
C LEU A 16 -34.22 -19.76 17.26
N ILE A 17 -33.21 -19.44 18.06
CA ILE A 17 -31.89 -20.09 18.03
C ILE A 17 -32.02 -21.60 18.25
N GLN A 18 -32.86 -22.02 19.23
CA GLN A 18 -33.10 -23.43 19.50
C GLN A 18 -33.80 -24.15 18.34
N GLU A 19 -34.84 -23.55 17.77
CA GLU A 19 -35.56 -24.12 16.64
C GLU A 19 -34.71 -24.21 15.38
N ILE A 20 -33.94 -23.17 15.05
CA ILE A 20 -32.99 -23.18 13.92
C ILE A 20 -31.95 -24.29 14.15
N SER A 21 -31.31 -24.33 15.32
CA SER A 21 -30.29 -25.33 15.65
C SER A 21 -30.82 -26.77 15.59
N SER A 22 -32.06 -26.98 16.03
CA SER A 22 -32.74 -28.27 15.94
C SER A 22 -33.01 -28.66 14.49
N TYR A 23 -33.50 -27.73 13.68
CA TYR A 23 -33.80 -27.95 12.27
C TYR A 23 -32.57 -28.30 11.46
N VAL A 24 -31.47 -27.56 11.59
CA VAL A 24 -30.23 -27.76 10.82
C VAL A 24 -29.46 -29.02 11.27
N ARG A 25 -29.61 -29.44 12.55
CA ARG A 25 -28.97 -30.67 13.09
C ARG A 25 -29.31 -31.91 12.29
N ASN A 26 -30.53 -31.99 11.79
CA ASN A 26 -31.05 -33.13 11.02
C ASN A 26 -30.76 -33.03 9.52
N LYS A 27 -30.00 -32.00 9.08
CA LYS A 27 -29.67 -31.74 7.66
C LYS A 27 -28.13 -31.68 7.46
N PRO A 28 -27.42 -32.79 7.37
CA PRO A 28 -25.97 -32.87 7.35
C PRO A 28 -25.33 -32.09 6.16
N ASN A 29 -26.04 -31.98 5.03
CA ASN A 29 -25.55 -31.30 3.82
C ASN A 29 -25.73 -29.78 3.86
N PHE A 30 -26.38 -29.20 4.89
CA PHE A 30 -26.51 -27.75 5.01
C PHE A 30 -25.17 -27.09 5.29
N LYS A 31 -24.97 -25.89 4.72
CA LYS A 31 -23.84 -25.02 5.07
C LYS A 31 -24.01 -24.43 6.48
N ILE A 32 -25.25 -24.15 6.88
CA ILE A 32 -25.58 -23.73 8.23
C ILE A 32 -25.52 -24.95 9.16
N LYS A 33 -24.72 -24.87 10.24
CA LYS A 33 -24.49 -25.97 11.17
C LYS A 33 -25.06 -25.68 12.57
N LEU A 34 -25.15 -24.40 12.93
CA LEU A 34 -25.60 -23.97 14.25
C LEU A 34 -26.18 -22.55 14.15
N ALA A 35 -27.10 -22.22 15.02
CA ALA A 35 -27.48 -20.86 15.34
C ALA A 35 -27.06 -20.53 16.78
N GLY A 36 -26.62 -19.30 16.99
CA GLY A 36 -26.31 -18.72 18.28
C GLY A 36 -26.83 -17.30 18.36
N GLY A 37 -26.66 -16.64 19.48
CA GLY A 37 -27.08 -15.26 19.61
C GLY A 37 -26.53 -14.66 20.86
N GLU A 38 -26.65 -13.36 20.95
CA GLU A 38 -26.21 -12.62 22.10
C GLU A 38 -27.18 -12.75 23.26
N THR A 39 -26.70 -13.25 24.37
CA THR A 39 -27.47 -13.37 25.59
C THR A 39 -27.40 -12.11 26.47
N THR A 40 -26.89 -10.99 25.94
CA THR A 40 -26.52 -9.79 26.70
C THR A 40 -27.64 -8.75 26.73
N ILE A 41 -27.94 -8.34 27.85
CA ILE A 41 -28.15 -7.10 28.59
C ILE A 41 -28.89 -5.97 27.88
N ASN A 42 -29.99 -5.65 28.54
CA ASN A 42 -30.90 -4.58 28.16
C ASN A 42 -30.30 -3.18 28.44
N THR A 43 -29.44 -2.69 27.58
CA THR A 43 -28.92 -1.31 27.67
C THR A 43 -29.70 -0.31 26.79
N GLY A 44 -30.81 -0.71 26.19
CA GLY A 44 -31.82 0.20 25.61
C GLY A 44 -31.39 1.05 24.40
N LYS A 45 -30.13 1.14 24.01
CA LYS A 45 -29.67 2.02 22.90
C LYS A 45 -28.44 1.46 22.18
N GLN A 46 -28.55 1.38 20.86
CA GLN A 46 -27.46 1.13 19.89
C GLN A 46 -26.60 -0.10 20.15
N ARG A 47 -27.11 -1.29 19.88
CA ARG A 47 -26.33 -2.54 19.86
C ARG A 47 -25.39 -2.59 18.66
N MET A 48 -24.25 -3.26 18.83
CA MET A 48 -23.26 -3.45 17.77
C MET A 48 -23.53 -4.66 16.88
N PHE A 49 -24.16 -5.72 17.42
CA PHE A 49 -24.31 -7.01 16.78
C PHE A 49 -25.77 -7.42 16.55
N PRO A 50 -26.03 -8.33 15.56
CA PRO A 50 -27.35 -8.90 15.34
C PRO A 50 -27.85 -9.76 16.51
N ASP A 51 -29.15 -9.89 16.64
CA ASP A 51 -29.78 -10.69 17.73
C ASP A 51 -29.57 -12.21 17.59
N VAL A 52 -29.48 -12.71 16.34
CA VAL A 52 -29.22 -14.13 16.02
C VAL A 52 -28.10 -14.23 15.01
N LEU A 53 -27.19 -15.18 15.22
CA LEU A 53 -26.07 -15.48 14.31
C LEU A 53 -26.20 -16.92 13.79
N LEU A 54 -25.94 -17.08 12.50
CA LEU A 54 -25.86 -18.40 11.86
C LEU A 54 -24.39 -18.75 11.63
N PHE A 55 -24.00 -19.96 12.02
CA PHE A 55 -22.63 -20.46 11.92
C PHE A 55 -22.49 -21.60 10.92
N GLY A 56 -21.37 -21.62 10.21
CA GLY A 56 -20.99 -22.67 9.25
C GLY A 56 -20.33 -23.90 9.88
N ASP A 57 -20.09 -23.85 11.20
CA ASP A 57 -19.48 -24.93 11.97
C ASP A 57 -20.14 -25.07 13.36
N LYS A 58 -19.83 -26.15 14.05
CA LYS A 58 -20.35 -26.41 15.42
C LYS A 58 -19.51 -25.72 16.50
N SER A 59 -18.34 -25.21 16.14
CA SER A 59 -17.42 -24.57 17.07
C SER A 59 -17.61 -23.04 17.14
N THR A 60 -18.60 -22.50 16.43
CA THR A 60 -18.86 -21.05 16.34
C THR A 60 -17.71 -20.20 15.80
N SER A 61 -16.85 -20.83 14.97
CA SER A 61 -15.68 -20.18 14.39
C SER A 61 -15.92 -19.61 12.99
N LEU A 62 -17.04 -19.94 12.33
CA LEU A 62 -17.42 -19.49 10.99
C LEU A 62 -18.79 -18.81 11.03
N ILE A 63 -18.82 -17.48 11.02
CA ILE A 63 -20.07 -16.72 10.90
C ILE A 63 -20.51 -16.66 9.45
N LEU A 64 -21.77 -16.99 9.19
CA LEU A 64 -22.38 -16.92 7.86
C LEU A 64 -23.29 -15.70 7.71
N GLN A 65 -24.17 -15.44 8.71
CA GLN A 65 -25.18 -14.39 8.64
C GLN A 65 -25.62 -13.92 10.02
N GLY A 66 -26.09 -12.68 10.09
CA GLY A 66 -26.74 -12.10 11.24
C GLY A 66 -28.22 -11.81 10.96
N TRP A 67 -29.08 -12.01 11.96
CA TRP A 67 -30.51 -11.71 11.91
C TRP A 67 -30.90 -10.69 12.97
N GLU A 68 -31.75 -9.77 12.58
CA GLU A 68 -32.36 -8.80 13.49
C GLU A 68 -33.80 -9.21 13.78
N LEU A 69 -34.17 -9.25 15.06
CA LEU A 69 -35.43 -9.71 15.54
C LEU A 69 -36.27 -8.56 16.07
N LYS A 70 -37.55 -8.51 15.72
CA LYS A 70 -38.54 -7.63 16.30
C LYS A 70 -39.81 -8.41 16.68
N MET A 71 -40.58 -7.80 17.55
CA MET A 71 -41.89 -8.31 17.90
C MET A 71 -42.92 -8.03 16.76
N PRO A 72 -44.02 -8.79 16.66
CA PRO A 72 -44.98 -8.66 15.55
C PRO A 72 -45.69 -7.29 15.48
N ASP A 73 -45.70 -6.53 16.58
CA ASP A 73 -46.23 -5.18 16.69
C ASP A 73 -45.25 -4.08 16.12
N VAL A 74 -44.02 -4.48 15.74
CA VAL A 74 -43.01 -3.56 15.18
C VAL A 74 -42.90 -3.74 13.68
N PRO A 75 -43.11 -2.69 12.87
CA PRO A 75 -42.94 -2.74 11.43
C PRO A 75 -41.46 -3.05 11.06
N ILE A 76 -41.21 -3.99 10.14
CA ILE A 76 -39.85 -4.38 9.70
C ILE A 76 -39.34 -3.59 8.49
N ASP A 77 -40.14 -2.69 7.97
CA ASP A 77 -39.82 -1.81 6.83
C ASP A 77 -39.49 -0.36 7.27
N ASP A 78 -39.50 -0.08 8.56
CA ASP A 78 -38.99 1.19 9.09
C ASP A 78 -37.54 1.43 8.66
N ILE A 79 -37.29 2.57 8.00
CA ILE A 79 -35.99 2.89 7.42
C ILE A 79 -34.88 2.93 8.48
N ALA A 80 -35.15 3.46 9.66
CA ALA A 80 -34.17 3.55 10.73
C ALA A 80 -33.79 2.15 11.23
N PHE A 81 -34.78 1.26 11.37
CA PHE A 81 -34.58 -0.11 11.78
C PHE A 81 -33.83 -0.94 10.73
N VAL A 82 -34.22 -0.82 9.46
CA VAL A 82 -33.56 -1.51 8.36
C VAL A 82 -32.09 -1.04 8.24
N THR A 83 -31.84 0.25 8.38
CA THR A 83 -30.49 0.82 8.35
C THR A 83 -29.64 0.32 9.53
N ASP A 84 -30.24 0.20 10.72
CA ASP A 84 -29.55 -0.35 11.89
C ASP A 84 -29.18 -1.83 11.71
N SER A 85 -30.08 -2.64 11.13
CA SER A 85 -29.80 -4.04 10.79
C SER A 85 -28.64 -4.18 9.80
N TRP A 86 -28.61 -3.33 8.76
CA TRP A 86 -27.49 -3.31 7.80
C TRP A 86 -26.19 -2.91 8.48
N ARG A 87 -26.21 -1.88 9.32
CA ARG A 87 -25.04 -1.43 10.10
C ARG A 87 -24.47 -2.56 10.96
N LYS A 88 -25.36 -3.31 11.68
CA LYS A 88 -24.94 -4.45 12.51
C LYS A 88 -24.32 -5.58 11.68
N ALA A 89 -24.86 -5.87 10.50
CA ALA A 89 -24.28 -6.84 9.58
C ALA A 89 -22.91 -6.35 9.07
N GLU A 90 -22.77 -5.07 8.72
CA GLU A 90 -21.52 -4.47 8.27
C GLU A 90 -20.47 -4.43 9.38
N ASN A 91 -20.85 -4.22 10.64
CA ASN A 91 -19.93 -4.31 11.78
C ASN A 91 -19.22 -5.67 11.87
N LEU A 92 -19.86 -6.72 11.38
CA LEU A 92 -19.27 -8.07 11.28
C LEU A 92 -18.73 -8.39 9.88
N GLY A 93 -18.72 -7.44 8.93
CA GLY A 93 -18.29 -7.69 7.56
C GLY A 93 -19.19 -8.61 6.74
N LEU A 94 -20.43 -8.82 7.18
CA LEU A 94 -21.38 -9.74 6.55
C LEU A 94 -21.97 -9.14 5.27
N THR A 95 -22.17 -9.97 4.28
CA THR A 95 -22.74 -9.60 2.98
C THR A 95 -24.23 -9.87 2.86
N SER A 96 -24.84 -10.40 3.90
CA SER A 96 -26.28 -10.66 3.94
C SER A 96 -26.82 -10.59 5.37
N THR A 97 -28.12 -10.28 5.50
CA THR A 97 -28.83 -10.22 6.79
C THR A 97 -30.30 -10.56 6.58
N VAL A 98 -30.97 -11.02 7.64
CA VAL A 98 -32.43 -11.24 7.68
C VAL A 98 -33.03 -10.37 8.78
N ILE A 99 -34.14 -9.72 8.48
CA ILE A 99 -34.99 -9.03 9.45
C ILE A 99 -36.25 -9.88 9.66
N TRP A 100 -36.60 -10.16 10.90
CA TRP A 100 -37.65 -11.07 11.29
C TRP A 100 -38.56 -10.47 12.37
N ASN A 101 -39.89 -10.55 12.20
CA ASN A 101 -40.86 -10.19 13.26
C ASN A 101 -42.02 -11.17 13.39
N PHE A 102 -41.86 -12.46 13.01
CA PHE A 102 -42.89 -13.52 13.01
C PHE A 102 -43.99 -13.36 11.96
N ARG A 103 -44.42 -12.11 11.65
CA ARG A 103 -45.36 -11.82 10.56
C ARG A 103 -44.68 -11.76 9.22
N TYR A 104 -43.49 -11.23 9.21
CA TYR A 104 -42.68 -11.04 7.99
C TYR A 104 -41.24 -11.48 8.23
N ALA A 105 -40.64 -11.93 7.15
CA ALA A 105 -39.18 -12.06 7.05
C ALA A 105 -38.70 -11.39 5.79
N VAL A 106 -37.58 -10.63 5.86
CA VAL A 106 -36.93 -9.98 4.71
C VAL A 106 -35.47 -10.37 4.68
N PHE A 107 -35.07 -11.01 3.61
CA PHE A 107 -33.68 -11.37 3.34
C PHE A 107 -33.02 -10.32 2.47
N TYR A 108 -31.94 -9.72 2.96
CA TYR A 108 -31.14 -8.71 2.27
C TYR A 108 -29.79 -9.28 1.89
N VAL A 109 -29.32 -8.92 0.69
CA VAL A 109 -27.98 -9.29 0.19
C VAL A 109 -27.27 -8.03 -0.28
N LYS A 110 -25.99 -7.90 0.03
CA LYS A 110 -25.15 -6.78 -0.39
C LYS A 110 -24.76 -6.95 -1.87
N ASP A 111 -25.10 -5.95 -2.67
CA ASP A 111 -24.76 -5.92 -4.09
C ASP A 111 -23.27 -5.58 -4.26
N SER A 112 -22.53 -6.45 -4.94
CA SER A 112 -21.08 -6.30 -5.11
C SER A 112 -20.66 -5.08 -5.95
N GLY A 113 -21.54 -4.56 -6.81
CA GLY A 113 -21.26 -3.42 -7.67
C GLY A 113 -21.53 -2.06 -6.98
N THR A 114 -22.57 -1.99 -6.13
CA THR A 114 -22.97 -0.75 -5.47
C THR A 114 -22.58 -0.68 -3.98
N GLY A 115 -22.20 -1.80 -3.38
CA GLY A 115 -21.91 -1.91 -1.95
C GLY A 115 -23.14 -1.75 -1.04
N LYS A 116 -24.37 -1.68 -1.59
CA LYS A 116 -25.62 -1.47 -0.84
C LYS A 116 -26.41 -2.77 -0.69
N PHE A 117 -27.12 -2.90 0.43
CA PHE A 117 -28.04 -4.03 0.62
C PHE A 117 -29.30 -3.88 -0.25
N LYS A 118 -29.74 -4.99 -0.85
CA LYS A 118 -30.95 -5.10 -1.66
C LYS A 118 -31.79 -6.27 -1.14
N VAL A 119 -33.10 -6.15 -1.24
CA VAL A 119 -34.03 -7.24 -0.92
C VAL A 119 -33.82 -8.38 -1.92
N ALA A 120 -33.46 -9.54 -1.40
CA ALA A 120 -33.33 -10.78 -2.17
C ALA A 120 -34.64 -11.59 -2.15
N GLN A 121 -35.30 -11.68 -1.01
CA GLN A 121 -36.56 -12.42 -0.82
C GLN A 121 -37.35 -11.88 0.37
N LYS A 122 -38.69 -11.99 0.31
CA LYS A 122 -39.62 -11.68 1.39
C LYS A 122 -40.56 -12.83 1.63
N TRP A 123 -40.97 -13.02 2.87
CA TRP A 123 -42.00 -13.94 3.31
C TRP A 123 -43.05 -13.18 4.12
N ASP A 124 -44.31 -13.60 3.99
CA ASP A 124 -45.44 -12.94 4.58
C ASP A 124 -46.34 -13.99 5.27
N ASN A 125 -46.54 -13.89 6.58
CA ASN A 125 -47.39 -14.71 7.43
C ASN A 125 -48.45 -13.88 8.17
N SER A 126 -48.67 -12.64 7.71
CA SER A 126 -49.58 -11.68 8.35
C SER A 126 -51.05 -12.06 8.28
N SER A 127 -51.40 -12.98 7.39
CA SER A 127 -52.75 -13.54 7.32
C SER A 127 -53.10 -14.45 8.51
N VAL A 128 -52.09 -14.97 9.23
CA VAL A 128 -52.25 -15.88 10.36
C VAL A 128 -51.81 -15.26 11.67
N ILE A 129 -50.72 -14.47 11.67
CA ILE A 129 -50.15 -13.82 12.85
C ILE A 129 -50.48 -12.34 12.80
N SER A 130 -51.28 -11.86 13.76
CA SER A 130 -51.62 -10.44 13.89
C SER A 130 -50.50 -9.66 14.63
N GLU A 131 -50.72 -8.40 14.88
CA GLU A 131 -49.81 -7.55 15.69
C GLU A 131 -49.81 -7.89 17.18
N LYS A 132 -50.67 -8.82 17.60
CA LYS A 132 -50.73 -9.24 19.02
C LYS A 132 -49.59 -10.22 19.30
N ARG A 133 -48.83 -9.93 20.36
CA ARG A 133 -47.68 -10.77 20.77
C ARG A 133 -48.14 -12.20 21.20
N ASP A 134 -49.35 -12.35 21.71
CA ASP A 134 -49.89 -13.66 22.08
C ASP A 134 -50.11 -14.61 20.92
N ASP A 135 -50.33 -14.05 19.70
CA ASP A 135 -50.45 -14.82 18.46
C ASP A 135 -49.19 -15.63 18.13
N VAL A 136 -48.01 -15.14 18.51
CA VAL A 136 -46.73 -15.85 18.29
C VAL A 136 -46.74 -17.18 19.03
N THR A 137 -47.27 -17.22 20.24
CA THR A 137 -47.41 -18.46 21.02
C THR A 137 -48.51 -19.37 20.48
N LEU A 138 -49.64 -18.78 20.09
CA LEU A 138 -50.81 -19.52 19.59
C LEU A 138 -50.55 -20.16 18.22
N HIS A 139 -49.79 -19.49 17.32
CA HIS A 139 -49.56 -19.93 15.98
C HIS A 139 -48.12 -20.41 15.76
N LYS A 140 -47.53 -21.07 16.74
CA LYS A 140 -46.14 -21.54 16.68
C LYS A 140 -45.87 -22.42 15.45
N SER A 141 -46.76 -23.31 15.06
CA SER A 141 -46.62 -24.18 13.89
C SER A 141 -46.49 -23.39 12.58
N GLU A 142 -47.17 -22.24 12.49
CA GLU A 142 -47.19 -21.46 11.24
C GLU A 142 -45.92 -20.65 11.06
N TRP A 143 -45.46 -19.95 12.10
CA TRP A 143 -44.20 -19.22 11.95
C TRP A 143 -42.96 -20.16 11.90
N LEU A 144 -43.05 -21.40 12.43
CA LEU A 144 -42.02 -22.41 12.24
C LEU A 144 -41.91 -22.87 10.78
N LYS A 145 -43.01 -22.99 10.05
CA LYS A 145 -42.99 -23.28 8.63
C LYS A 145 -42.25 -22.19 7.87
N MET A 146 -42.62 -20.92 8.08
CA MET A 146 -41.94 -19.77 7.49
C MET A 146 -40.45 -19.73 7.87
N LEU A 147 -40.09 -20.00 9.13
CA LEU A 147 -38.71 -20.06 9.59
C LEU A 147 -37.90 -21.08 8.81
N PHE A 148 -38.44 -22.28 8.58
CA PHE A 148 -37.74 -23.33 7.86
C PHE A 148 -37.59 -23.02 6.41
N GLU A 149 -38.57 -22.37 5.77
CA GLU A 149 -38.47 -21.86 4.41
C GLU A 149 -37.37 -20.80 4.27
N VAL A 150 -37.29 -19.87 5.23
CA VAL A 150 -36.23 -18.84 5.28
C VAL A 150 -34.86 -19.50 5.43
N ILE A 151 -34.71 -20.45 6.35
CA ILE A 151 -33.45 -21.18 6.56
C ILE A 151 -33.05 -21.99 5.31
N ASP A 152 -33.99 -22.63 4.63
CA ASP A 152 -33.74 -23.35 3.39
C ASP A 152 -33.30 -22.41 2.27
N ALA A 153 -33.90 -21.22 2.14
CA ALA A 153 -33.51 -20.21 1.16
C ALA A 153 -32.13 -19.63 1.45
N VAL A 154 -31.85 -19.28 2.71
CA VAL A 154 -30.54 -18.79 3.16
C VAL A 154 -29.44 -19.85 2.96
N ASN A 155 -29.73 -21.12 3.29
CA ASN A 155 -28.79 -22.21 3.07
C ASN A 155 -28.52 -22.42 1.58
N ARG A 156 -29.53 -22.28 0.72
CA ARG A 156 -29.40 -22.35 -0.73
C ARG A 156 -28.49 -21.23 -1.25
N TYR A 157 -28.68 -20.01 -0.76
CA TYR A 157 -27.81 -18.87 -1.08
C TYR A 157 -26.33 -19.17 -0.79
N PHE A 158 -26.02 -19.72 0.40
CA PHE A 158 -24.65 -20.11 0.76
C PHE A 158 -24.13 -21.32 -0.01
N SER A 159 -25.00 -22.16 -0.56
CA SER A 159 -24.61 -23.35 -1.33
C SER A 159 -24.33 -23.05 -2.80
N LEU A 160 -25.01 -22.05 -3.39
CA LEU A 160 -24.97 -21.73 -4.83
C LEU A 160 -24.04 -20.55 -5.13
N GLY A 161 -23.71 -19.71 -4.14
CA GLY A 161 -22.89 -18.53 -4.32
C GLY A 161 -21.39 -18.80 -4.13
N SER A 162 -20.53 -17.91 -4.68
CA SER A 162 -19.09 -17.84 -4.42
C SER A 162 -18.80 -17.27 -3.01
N PHE A 163 -19.62 -17.59 -2.02
CA PHE A 163 -19.52 -17.09 -0.67
C PHE A 163 -18.30 -17.73 0.02
N LYS A 164 -17.37 -16.88 0.46
CA LYS A 164 -16.28 -17.29 1.35
C LYS A 164 -16.74 -17.08 2.79
N PRO A 165 -16.89 -18.15 3.60
CA PRO A 165 -17.26 -18.00 5.01
C PRO A 165 -16.19 -17.20 5.74
N LEU A 166 -16.62 -16.22 6.55
CA LEU A 166 -15.72 -15.41 7.34
C LEU A 166 -15.43 -16.12 8.66
N ARG A 167 -14.16 -16.27 9.00
CA ARG A 167 -13.77 -16.76 10.33
C ARG A 167 -14.14 -15.71 11.38
N THR A 168 -14.66 -16.13 12.52
CA THR A 168 -15.06 -15.21 13.60
C THR A 168 -13.94 -14.26 14.01
N GLY A 169 -12.71 -14.76 14.08
CA GLY A 169 -11.55 -13.95 14.36
C GLY A 169 -11.29 -12.89 13.29
N GLU A 170 -11.25 -13.28 12.00
CA GLU A 170 -11.08 -12.35 10.86
C GLU A 170 -12.17 -11.28 10.84
N THR A 171 -13.40 -11.67 11.06
CA THR A 171 -14.57 -10.77 11.05
C THR A 171 -14.50 -9.76 12.19
N PHE A 172 -14.17 -10.22 13.38
CA PHE A 172 -14.03 -9.35 14.55
C PHE A 172 -12.88 -8.35 14.34
N VAL A 173 -11.75 -8.85 13.88
CA VAL A 173 -10.52 -8.08 13.65
C VAL A 173 -10.68 -6.99 12.62
N ASN A 174 -11.16 -7.37 11.44
CA ASN A 174 -11.14 -6.48 10.27
C ASN A 174 -12.35 -5.54 10.21
N SER A 175 -13.39 -5.80 11.01
CA SER A 175 -14.65 -5.07 10.92
C SER A 175 -15.17 -4.56 12.25
N ALA A 176 -15.32 -5.41 13.27
CA ALA A 176 -15.95 -5.01 14.52
C ALA A 176 -15.11 -4.05 15.37
N SER A 177 -13.79 -4.25 15.42
CA SER A 177 -12.89 -3.36 16.18
C SER A 177 -12.80 -1.98 15.54
N GLU A 178 -12.69 -1.90 14.21
CA GLU A 178 -12.68 -0.62 13.49
C GLU A 178 -14.03 0.10 13.63
N ALA A 179 -15.14 -0.63 13.44
CA ALA A 179 -16.48 -0.09 13.59
C ALA A 179 -16.73 0.49 14.99
N PHE A 180 -16.29 -0.20 16.05
CA PHE A 180 -16.39 0.29 17.43
C PHE A 180 -15.67 1.62 17.62
N VAL A 181 -14.42 1.74 17.17
CA VAL A 181 -13.62 2.97 17.29
C VAL A 181 -14.25 4.12 16.50
N VAL A 182 -14.62 3.88 15.25
CA VAL A 182 -15.21 4.91 14.36
C VAL A 182 -16.52 5.43 14.93
N GLN A 183 -17.38 4.57 15.49
CA GLN A 183 -18.68 4.95 16.04
C GLN A 183 -18.57 5.71 17.36
N ASN A 184 -17.55 5.45 18.16
CA ASN A 184 -17.48 5.91 19.55
C ASN A 184 -16.43 7.02 19.81
N LYS A 185 -15.50 7.28 18.87
CA LYS A 185 -14.40 8.24 19.09
C LYS A 185 -14.89 9.64 19.48
N ASN A 186 -15.96 10.13 18.86
CA ASN A 186 -16.45 11.47 19.13
C ASN A 186 -17.14 11.57 20.51
N ALA A 187 -17.96 10.58 20.86
CA ALA A 187 -18.60 10.53 22.17
C ALA A 187 -17.56 10.40 23.32
N ALA A 188 -16.53 9.59 23.13
CA ALA A 188 -15.43 9.47 24.08
C ALA A 188 -14.62 10.76 24.19
N ALA A 189 -14.36 11.46 23.07
CA ALA A 189 -13.66 12.75 23.04
C ALA A 189 -14.44 13.84 23.75
N GLU A 190 -15.75 13.96 23.51
CA GLU A 190 -16.61 14.93 24.20
C GLU A 190 -16.60 14.69 25.71
N TYR A 191 -16.70 13.43 26.13
CA TYR A 191 -16.63 13.08 27.55
C TYR A 191 -15.27 13.43 28.18
N LEU A 192 -14.17 13.20 27.47
CA LEU A 192 -12.83 13.60 27.94
C LEU A 192 -12.72 15.14 28.03
N LYS A 193 -13.26 15.90 27.10
CA LYS A 193 -13.31 17.38 27.14
C LYS A 193 -14.13 17.87 28.33
N GLU A 194 -15.27 17.27 28.59
CA GLU A 194 -16.07 17.62 29.76
C GLU A 194 -15.31 17.37 31.08
N LYS A 195 -14.63 16.21 31.19
CA LYS A 195 -13.82 15.90 32.37
C LYS A 195 -12.63 16.83 32.51
N SER A 196 -11.94 17.15 31.40
CA SER A 196 -10.81 18.10 31.39
C SER A 196 -11.20 19.50 31.82
N SER A 197 -12.44 19.92 31.58
CA SER A 197 -12.94 21.22 32.07
C SER A 197 -13.04 21.30 33.61
N GLN A 198 -13.11 20.16 34.27
CA GLN A 198 -13.21 20.01 35.74
C GLN A 198 -11.89 19.56 36.38
N ASP A 199 -11.00 18.98 35.60
CA ASP A 199 -9.69 18.44 36.03
C ASP A 199 -8.55 18.99 35.17
N SER A 200 -7.83 19.99 35.72
CA SER A 200 -6.70 20.60 35.04
C SER A 200 -5.49 19.68 34.84
N VAL A 201 -5.39 18.60 35.64
CA VAL A 201 -4.29 17.62 35.49
C VAL A 201 -4.53 16.78 34.24
N LEU A 202 -5.77 16.34 34.00
CA LEU A 202 -6.18 15.66 32.78
C LEU A 202 -5.98 16.54 31.55
N ALA A 203 -6.40 17.82 31.62
CA ALA A 203 -6.22 18.78 30.53
C ALA A 203 -4.73 18.92 30.14
N ASN A 204 -3.88 19.22 31.15
CA ASN A 204 -2.44 19.36 30.94
C ASN A 204 -1.78 18.06 30.44
N TYR A 205 -2.27 16.90 30.87
CA TYR A 205 -1.75 15.62 30.38
C TYR A 205 -2.03 15.42 28.89
N ILE A 206 -3.25 15.68 28.42
CA ILE A 206 -3.62 15.55 27.02
C ILE A 206 -2.86 16.57 26.16
N ASP A 207 -2.69 17.81 26.62
CA ASP A 207 -1.94 18.84 25.91
C ASP A 207 -0.45 18.45 25.77
N LEU A 208 0.21 18.01 26.86
CA LEU A 208 1.59 17.55 26.81
C LEU A 208 1.78 16.33 25.93
N TRP A 209 0.82 15.37 25.98
CA TRP A 209 0.85 14.23 25.10
C TRP A 209 0.70 14.64 23.62
N TRP A 210 -0.21 15.59 23.34
CA TRP A 210 -0.44 16.09 21.99
C TRP A 210 0.78 16.83 21.43
N ASP A 211 1.47 17.60 22.23
CA ASP A 211 2.71 18.27 21.82
C ASP A 211 3.77 17.27 21.32
N GLY A 212 3.86 16.10 21.95
CA GLY A 212 4.76 15.04 21.53
C GLY A 212 4.23 14.18 20.37
N ALA A 213 2.92 13.97 20.29
CA ALA A 213 2.29 13.01 19.38
C ALA A 213 1.64 13.65 18.14
N SER A 214 1.40 14.97 18.14
CA SER A 214 0.62 15.66 17.09
C SER A 214 1.15 15.43 15.68
N ALA A 215 2.47 15.35 15.50
CA ALA A 215 3.08 15.09 14.19
C ALA A 215 2.65 13.74 13.59
N GLU A 216 2.31 12.78 14.43
CA GLU A 216 1.87 11.43 14.01
C GLU A 216 0.39 11.38 13.63
N TYR A 217 -0.45 12.19 14.30
CA TYR A 217 -1.92 12.11 14.20
C TYR A 217 -2.56 13.19 13.34
N ILE A 218 -1.91 14.33 13.12
CA ILE A 218 -2.50 15.55 12.54
C ILE A 218 -3.07 15.36 11.11
N GLN A 219 -2.64 14.34 10.41
CA GLN A 219 -3.17 14.02 9.08
C GLN A 219 -4.55 13.37 9.14
N ASP A 220 -4.84 12.58 10.19
CA ASP A 220 -6.10 11.85 10.35
C ASP A 220 -7.02 12.55 11.34
N GLU A 221 -6.46 13.10 12.41
CA GLU A 221 -7.22 13.77 13.46
C GLU A 221 -6.51 15.09 13.85
N LYS A 222 -7.26 16.19 13.78
CA LYS A 222 -6.75 17.52 14.14
C LYS A 222 -7.02 17.90 15.59
N ASP A 223 -7.87 17.13 16.26
CA ASP A 223 -8.31 17.36 17.63
C ASP A 223 -7.60 16.37 18.57
N ALA A 224 -6.86 16.90 19.56
CA ALA A 224 -6.12 16.12 20.54
C ALA A 224 -7.00 15.15 21.31
N TYR A 225 -8.21 15.56 21.68
CA TYR A 225 -9.14 14.72 22.45
C TYR A 225 -9.70 13.58 21.60
N VAL A 226 -9.96 13.81 20.32
CA VAL A 226 -10.40 12.74 19.40
C VAL A 226 -9.28 11.74 19.18
N ALA A 227 -8.05 12.22 19.00
CA ALA A 227 -6.88 11.35 18.86
C ALA A 227 -6.65 10.51 20.12
N TYR A 228 -6.72 11.14 21.30
CA TYR A 228 -6.54 10.43 22.57
C TYR A 228 -7.68 9.45 22.88
N ALA A 229 -8.92 9.81 22.57
CA ALA A 229 -10.07 8.92 22.68
C ALA A 229 -9.89 7.64 21.85
N LYS A 230 -9.38 7.77 20.61
CA LYS A 230 -9.07 6.60 19.77
C LYS A 230 -8.07 5.65 20.43
N ILE A 231 -7.04 6.19 21.08
CA ILE A 231 -6.05 5.36 21.81
C ILE A 231 -6.74 4.58 22.94
N ILE A 232 -7.54 5.25 23.75
CA ILE A 232 -8.26 4.61 24.85
C ILE A 232 -9.17 3.49 24.32
N LEU A 233 -9.95 3.76 23.26
CA LEU A 233 -10.88 2.79 22.68
C LEU A 233 -10.15 1.57 22.09
N LEU A 234 -9.08 1.81 21.36
CA LEU A 234 -8.25 0.73 20.79
C LEU A 234 -7.59 -0.12 21.88
N ASP A 235 -7.10 0.53 22.91
CA ASP A 235 -6.44 -0.17 24.01
C ASP A 235 -7.43 -1.08 24.78
N TRP A 236 -8.65 -0.62 25.03
CA TRP A 236 -9.70 -1.45 25.62
C TRP A 236 -10.06 -2.68 24.79
N ILE A 237 -10.28 -2.46 23.48
CA ILE A 237 -10.64 -3.56 22.58
C ILE A 237 -9.50 -4.59 22.48
N ASN A 238 -8.26 -4.10 22.46
CA ASN A 238 -7.07 -4.95 22.40
C ASN A 238 -6.92 -5.79 23.67
N LYS A 239 -7.10 -5.20 24.86
CA LYS A 239 -7.04 -5.93 26.14
C LYS A 239 -8.09 -7.04 26.19
N ILE A 240 -9.33 -6.71 25.86
CA ILE A 240 -10.44 -7.68 25.88
C ILE A 240 -10.15 -8.80 24.88
N THR A 241 -9.88 -8.46 23.64
CA THR A 241 -9.64 -9.46 22.57
C THR A 241 -8.44 -10.35 22.87
N PHE A 242 -7.35 -9.75 23.32
CA PHE A 242 -6.15 -10.50 23.64
C PHE A 242 -6.33 -11.45 24.82
N ALA A 243 -7.05 -11.03 25.87
CA ALA A 243 -7.38 -11.91 27.00
C ALA A 243 -8.18 -13.14 26.53
N HIS A 244 -9.13 -12.95 25.58
CA HIS A 244 -9.87 -14.08 25.00
C HIS A 244 -9.01 -14.99 24.12
N ILE A 245 -8.01 -14.47 23.45
CA ILE A 245 -7.06 -15.27 22.64
C ILE A 245 -6.19 -16.16 23.51
N ILE A 246 -5.72 -15.63 24.65
CA ILE A 246 -4.77 -16.36 25.50
C ILE A 246 -5.47 -17.25 26.54
N ARG A 247 -6.75 -17.04 26.88
CA ARG A 247 -7.47 -17.79 27.92
C ARG A 247 -7.42 -19.32 27.75
N PRO A 248 -7.42 -19.92 26.55
CA PRO A 248 -7.29 -21.39 26.42
C PRO A 248 -5.95 -21.94 26.89
N ARG A 249 -4.95 -21.08 27.01
CA ARG A 249 -3.56 -21.43 27.37
C ARG A 249 -3.20 -20.99 28.80
N PHE A 250 -3.79 -19.89 29.26
CA PHE A 250 -3.54 -19.27 30.55
C PHE A 250 -4.84 -19.19 31.35
N ALA A 251 -5.01 -20.10 32.32
CA ALA A 251 -6.22 -20.17 33.14
C ALA A 251 -6.55 -18.83 33.82
N THR A 252 -5.55 -18.02 34.15
CA THR A 252 -5.77 -16.70 34.78
C THR A 252 -6.44 -15.71 33.82
N ALA A 253 -6.24 -15.85 32.48
CA ALA A 253 -6.91 -15.01 31.49
C ALA A 253 -8.41 -15.28 31.40
N GLU A 254 -8.90 -16.44 31.88
CA GLU A 254 -10.32 -16.76 32.00
C GLU A 254 -11.08 -15.69 32.81
N LYS A 255 -10.40 -14.96 33.70
CA LYS A 255 -10.96 -13.84 34.46
C LYS A 255 -11.55 -12.73 33.59
N VAL A 256 -11.20 -12.62 32.30
CA VAL A 256 -11.85 -11.71 31.39
C VAL A 256 -13.35 -11.96 31.28
N THR A 257 -13.82 -13.20 31.53
CA THR A 257 -15.24 -13.57 31.53
C THR A 257 -15.99 -13.04 32.76
N GLU A 258 -15.26 -12.57 33.77
CA GLU A 258 -15.83 -11.89 34.95
C GLU A 258 -16.29 -10.45 34.64
N ILE A 259 -15.77 -9.87 33.55
CA ILE A 259 -16.14 -8.54 33.06
C ILE A 259 -17.50 -8.65 32.35
N LYS A 260 -18.54 -8.26 33.06
CA LYS A 260 -19.95 -8.37 32.65
C LYS A 260 -20.74 -7.20 33.20
N ASP A 261 -22.04 -7.23 33.01
CA ASP A 261 -22.95 -6.21 33.55
C ASP A 261 -22.67 -5.85 35.01
N GLY A 262 -22.68 -4.54 35.27
CA GLY A 262 -22.36 -3.99 36.56
C GLY A 262 -20.86 -3.85 36.83
N THR A 263 -19.96 -4.37 35.94
CA THR A 263 -18.51 -4.10 36.01
C THR A 263 -18.26 -2.68 35.56
N THR A 264 -17.56 -1.89 36.37
CA THR A 264 -17.11 -0.53 35.98
C THR A 264 -15.78 -0.60 35.20
N PRO A 265 -15.43 0.41 34.42
CA PRO A 265 -14.11 0.47 33.75
C PRO A 265 -12.94 0.26 34.72
N GLN A 266 -12.99 0.91 35.89
CA GLN A 266 -11.98 0.76 36.94
C GLN A 266 -11.88 -0.69 37.48
N SER A 267 -13.02 -1.36 37.71
CA SER A 267 -13.01 -2.76 38.12
C SER A 267 -12.48 -3.70 37.07
N ALA A 268 -12.78 -3.45 35.81
CA ALA A 268 -12.23 -4.22 34.69
C ALA A 268 -10.69 -4.06 34.57
N LEU A 269 -10.14 -2.88 34.79
CA LEU A 269 -8.69 -2.67 34.84
C LEU A 269 -8.04 -3.53 35.91
N THR A 270 -8.67 -3.65 37.09
CA THR A 270 -8.17 -4.53 38.16
C THR A 270 -8.16 -6.01 37.73
N VAL A 271 -9.11 -6.43 36.89
CA VAL A 271 -9.09 -7.80 36.31
C VAL A 271 -7.86 -7.97 35.41
N PHE A 272 -7.57 -7.00 34.56
CA PHE A 272 -6.38 -7.06 33.68
C PHE A 272 -5.06 -7.00 34.47
N GLU A 273 -4.99 -6.24 35.55
CA GLU A 273 -3.83 -6.25 36.46
C GLU A 273 -3.56 -7.65 37.04
N LYS A 274 -4.62 -8.38 37.42
CA LYS A 274 -4.52 -9.77 37.91
C LYS A 274 -4.05 -10.72 36.81
N ILE A 275 -4.52 -10.52 35.55
CA ILE A 275 -4.07 -11.31 34.40
C ILE A 275 -2.58 -11.02 34.14
N THR A 276 -2.19 -9.75 34.14
CA THR A 276 -0.79 -9.32 33.95
C THR A 276 0.15 -9.95 34.98
N ALA A 277 -0.22 -9.89 36.24
CA ALA A 277 0.59 -10.46 37.33
C ALA A 277 0.87 -11.96 37.19
N ALA A 278 -0.02 -12.70 36.51
CA ALA A 278 0.11 -14.14 36.32
C ALA A 278 0.67 -14.57 34.96
N CYS A 279 0.47 -13.76 33.91
CA CYS A 279 0.79 -14.13 32.53
C CYS A 279 1.87 -13.28 31.87
N ASP A 280 2.37 -12.24 32.57
CA ASP A 280 3.44 -11.33 32.13
C ASP A 280 3.23 -10.64 30.77
N PHE A 281 2.00 -10.37 30.39
CA PHE A 281 1.70 -9.56 29.19
C PHE A 281 1.52 -8.07 29.59
N PHE A 282 2.43 -7.55 30.40
CA PHE A 282 2.38 -6.16 30.88
C PHE A 282 2.20 -5.17 29.75
N SER A 283 2.91 -5.36 28.63
CA SER A 283 2.87 -4.51 27.47
C SER A 283 1.48 -4.36 26.84
N VAL A 284 0.62 -5.39 26.94
CA VAL A 284 -0.76 -5.34 26.43
C VAL A 284 -1.75 -4.86 27.49
N PHE A 285 -1.57 -5.30 28.74
CA PHE A 285 -2.55 -5.07 29.78
C PHE A 285 -2.25 -3.87 30.68
N HIS A 286 -1.11 -3.18 30.51
CA HIS A 286 -0.80 -1.98 31.30
C HIS A 286 -1.86 -0.91 31.10
N LYS A 287 -2.15 -0.14 32.13
CA LYS A 287 -3.15 0.91 32.11
C LYS A 287 -2.64 2.11 31.31
N VAL A 288 -3.39 2.53 30.29
CA VAL A 288 -3.20 3.85 29.67
C VAL A 288 -3.76 4.92 30.61
N ALA A 289 -3.10 6.08 30.70
CA ALA A 289 -3.56 7.15 31.55
C ALA A 289 -5.01 7.54 31.23
N TYR A 290 -5.82 7.72 32.28
CA TYR A 290 -7.25 8.09 32.16
C TYR A 290 -8.11 7.13 31.34
N GLN A 291 -7.69 5.89 31.16
CA GLN A 291 -8.39 4.87 30.38
C GLN A 291 -9.80 4.58 30.94
N GLU A 292 -10.03 4.77 32.25
CA GLU A 292 -11.32 4.61 32.91
C GLU A 292 -12.35 5.70 32.54
N HIS A 293 -11.93 6.80 31.93
CA HIS A 293 -12.84 7.87 31.53
C HIS A 293 -13.54 7.58 30.22
N LEU A 294 -14.61 6.81 30.30
CA LEU A 294 -15.48 6.46 29.17
C LEU A 294 -16.93 6.83 29.46
N PRO A 295 -17.71 7.27 28.45
CA PRO A 295 -19.16 7.39 28.56
C PRO A 295 -19.80 6.03 28.83
N GLU A 296 -20.89 6.02 29.57
CA GLU A 296 -21.62 4.79 29.91
C GLU A 296 -22.05 3.98 28.67
N ILE A 297 -22.50 4.67 27.62
CA ILE A 297 -22.89 4.04 26.36
C ILE A 297 -21.73 3.31 25.66
N VAL A 298 -20.53 3.89 25.70
CA VAL A 298 -19.32 3.31 25.10
C VAL A 298 -18.86 2.10 25.92
N TRP A 299 -18.89 2.23 27.25
CA TRP A 299 -18.57 1.12 28.15
C TRP A 299 -19.52 -0.06 27.98
N ALA A 300 -20.83 0.20 27.85
CA ALA A 300 -21.82 -0.83 27.60
C ALA A 300 -21.54 -1.62 26.30
N GLN A 301 -21.09 -0.95 25.24
CA GLN A 301 -20.69 -1.62 24.01
C GLN A 301 -19.42 -2.48 24.17
N LEU A 302 -18.46 -2.07 25.02
CA LEU A 302 -17.30 -2.90 25.36
C LEU A 302 -17.70 -4.16 26.14
N LEU A 303 -18.68 -4.05 27.03
CA LEU A 303 -19.25 -5.21 27.70
C LEU A 303 -19.97 -6.16 26.72
N GLU A 304 -20.69 -5.61 25.74
CA GLU A 304 -21.30 -6.37 24.64
C GLU A 304 -20.23 -7.12 23.83
N ILE A 305 -19.13 -6.46 23.47
CA ILE A 305 -17.99 -7.07 22.78
C ILE A 305 -17.41 -8.22 23.63
N ASN A 306 -17.19 -7.99 24.92
CA ASN A 306 -16.67 -9.03 25.82
C ASN A 306 -17.59 -10.24 25.90
N ALA A 307 -18.89 -10.03 26.02
CA ALA A 307 -19.89 -11.10 26.04
C ALA A 307 -19.93 -11.86 24.69
N PHE A 308 -19.85 -11.18 23.57
CA PHE A 308 -19.71 -11.80 22.25
C PHE A 308 -18.49 -12.73 22.19
N LEU A 309 -17.34 -12.28 22.66
CA LEU A 309 -16.09 -13.04 22.68
C LEU A 309 -16.11 -14.19 23.72
N CYS A 310 -16.94 -14.10 24.77
CA CYS A 310 -17.18 -15.22 25.68
C CYS A 310 -17.90 -16.39 24.99
N ASN A 311 -18.82 -16.08 24.08
CA ASN A 311 -19.69 -17.06 23.42
C ASN A 311 -19.12 -17.56 22.08
N THR A 312 -18.07 -16.96 21.57
CA THR A 312 -17.39 -17.34 20.31
C THR A 312 -16.02 -17.94 20.61
N ARG A 313 -15.61 -18.92 19.78
CA ARG A 313 -14.27 -19.51 19.93
C ARG A 313 -13.28 -18.79 19.04
N LEU A 314 -12.45 -17.94 19.64
CA LEU A 314 -11.25 -17.36 19.00
C LEU A 314 -10.07 -18.36 18.93
N GLU A 315 -10.24 -19.56 19.49
CA GLU A 315 -9.19 -20.60 19.54
C GLU A 315 -8.68 -21.09 18.18
N SER A 316 -9.45 -20.87 17.13
CA SER A 316 -9.10 -21.24 15.76
C SER A 316 -8.35 -20.13 15.01
N ILE A 317 -8.11 -18.95 15.63
CA ILE A 317 -7.30 -17.89 15.07
C ILE A 317 -5.87 -18.41 14.97
N ASP A 318 -5.37 -18.50 13.75
CA ASP A 318 -3.99 -18.83 13.54
C ASP A 318 -3.09 -17.63 13.92
N GLN A 319 -1.81 -17.85 13.96
CA GLN A 319 -0.83 -16.83 14.34
C GLN A 319 -0.83 -15.64 13.37
N THR A 320 -1.25 -15.85 12.12
CA THR A 320 -1.37 -14.82 11.07
C THR A 320 -2.59 -13.94 11.31
N ASP A 321 -3.74 -14.56 11.62
CA ASP A 321 -4.97 -13.84 11.93
C ASP A 321 -4.81 -13.00 13.21
N MET A 322 -4.09 -13.52 14.21
CA MET A 322 -3.77 -12.79 15.44
C MET A 322 -2.86 -11.59 15.16
N GLN A 323 -1.85 -11.75 14.29
CA GLN A 323 -0.99 -10.65 13.89
C GLN A 323 -1.76 -9.58 13.11
N ASN A 324 -2.62 -10.00 12.16
CA ASN A 324 -3.49 -9.08 11.43
C ASN A 324 -4.43 -8.31 12.35
N LEU A 325 -4.97 -8.97 13.40
CA LEU A 325 -5.78 -8.34 14.44
C LEU A 325 -5.02 -7.17 15.09
N LEU A 326 -3.86 -7.45 15.57
CA LEU A 326 -3.06 -6.49 16.30
C LEU A 326 -2.52 -5.39 15.38
N GLU A 327 -2.23 -5.71 14.12
CA GLU A 327 -1.82 -4.75 13.11
C GLU A 327 -2.94 -3.80 12.67
N SER A 328 -4.19 -4.26 12.64
CA SER A 328 -5.34 -3.39 12.33
C SER A 328 -5.57 -2.33 13.40
N ALA A 329 -5.11 -2.58 14.62
CA ALA A 329 -5.15 -1.63 15.73
C ALA A 329 -4.14 -0.47 15.57
N VAL A 330 -3.10 -0.60 14.72
CA VAL A 330 -2.17 0.49 14.41
C VAL A 330 -2.83 1.43 13.42
N GLN A 331 -3.00 2.69 13.79
CA GLN A 331 -3.67 3.70 12.95
C GLN A 331 -2.97 3.85 11.59
N VAL A 332 -3.76 4.04 10.53
CA VAL A 332 -3.27 4.20 9.15
C VAL A 332 -2.32 5.40 9.03
N SER A 333 -2.54 6.47 9.79
CA SER A 333 -1.68 7.64 9.85
C SER A 333 -0.27 7.34 10.37
N GLN A 334 -0.15 6.58 11.45
CA GLN A 334 1.17 6.16 11.97
C GLN A 334 1.95 5.37 10.91
N ARG A 335 1.27 4.50 10.16
CA ARG A 335 1.89 3.72 9.08
C ARG A 335 2.46 4.59 7.97
N VAL A 336 1.76 5.67 7.60
CA VAL A 336 2.16 6.56 6.50
C VAL A 336 3.29 7.50 6.91
N ILE A 337 3.22 8.09 8.12
CA ILE A 337 4.22 9.07 8.62
C ILE A 337 5.55 8.40 8.91
N VAL A 338 5.52 7.20 9.50
CA VAL A 338 6.73 6.47 9.91
C VAL A 338 7.24 5.53 8.80
N GLY A 339 6.56 5.50 7.63
CA GLY A 339 6.93 4.62 6.51
C GLY A 339 6.75 3.13 6.83
N GLN A 340 5.92 2.82 7.83
CA GLN A 340 5.64 1.44 8.22
C GLN A 340 4.56 0.83 7.35
N TYR A 341 4.95 -0.14 6.54
CA TYR A 341 4.05 -0.97 5.74
C TYR A 341 4.19 -2.42 6.18
N THR A 342 3.07 -3.03 6.55
CA THR A 342 3.03 -4.44 6.92
C THR A 342 3.44 -5.33 5.77
N THR A 343 4.41 -6.19 5.98
CA THR A 343 4.88 -7.12 4.96
C THR A 343 3.98 -8.35 4.92
N ASP A 344 3.52 -8.73 3.72
CA ASP A 344 2.79 -10.00 3.55
C ASP A 344 3.68 -11.18 3.96
N TYR A 345 3.15 -12.08 4.77
CA TYR A 345 3.90 -13.23 5.29
C TYR A 345 4.49 -14.12 4.19
N ARG A 346 3.81 -14.26 3.05
CA ARG A 346 4.27 -15.07 1.91
C ARG A 346 5.52 -14.48 1.29
N LEU A 347 5.58 -13.15 1.18
CA LEU A 347 6.77 -12.44 0.75
C LEU A 347 7.90 -12.59 1.77
N ALA A 348 7.60 -12.41 3.07
CA ALA A 348 8.59 -12.56 4.13
C ALA A 348 9.20 -13.99 4.15
N ASN A 349 8.36 -15.01 4.03
CA ASN A 349 8.80 -16.40 3.94
C ASN A 349 9.71 -16.67 2.73
N PHE A 350 9.38 -16.10 1.58
CA PHE A 350 10.23 -16.21 0.38
C PHE A 350 11.59 -15.54 0.59
N LEU A 351 11.60 -14.28 1.11
CA LEU A 351 12.84 -13.53 1.32
C LEU A 351 13.75 -14.16 2.39
N VAL A 352 13.17 -14.68 3.48
CA VAL A 352 13.91 -15.42 4.51
C VAL A 352 14.59 -16.64 3.91
N ARG A 353 13.91 -17.41 3.05
CA ARG A 353 14.46 -18.63 2.44
C ARG A 353 15.59 -18.37 1.46
N ILE A 354 15.56 -17.23 0.75
CA ILE A 354 16.66 -16.88 -0.17
C ILE A 354 17.85 -16.23 0.56
N ALA A 355 17.63 -15.68 1.76
CA ALA A 355 18.68 -15.04 2.54
C ALA A 355 19.41 -16.01 3.46
N THR A 356 18.71 -16.98 4.07
CA THR A 356 19.24 -17.84 5.12
C THR A 356 19.99 -19.02 4.52
N LYS A 357 21.30 -19.05 4.74
CA LYS A 357 22.18 -20.13 4.24
C LYS A 357 22.08 -21.38 5.08
N ASN A 358 22.05 -21.25 6.42
CA ASN A 358 21.95 -22.35 7.35
C ASN A 358 20.83 -22.07 8.38
N ALA A 359 20.00 -23.06 8.66
CA ALA A 359 18.87 -22.88 9.59
C ALA A 359 19.30 -22.62 11.04
N ALA A 360 20.53 -22.97 11.43
CA ALA A 360 21.07 -22.70 12.77
C ALA A 360 21.64 -21.27 12.94
N ASP A 361 21.71 -20.47 11.85
CA ASP A 361 22.31 -19.14 11.80
C ASP A 361 21.65 -18.16 12.77
N TYR A 362 22.42 -17.15 13.24
CA TYR A 362 21.89 -15.97 13.92
C TYR A 362 21.19 -15.06 12.90
N CYS A 363 19.89 -14.87 13.10
CA CYS A 363 19.02 -14.10 12.20
C CYS A 363 18.52 -12.83 12.89
N PHE A 364 18.38 -11.74 12.13
CA PHE A 364 17.96 -10.44 12.65
C PHE A 364 17.01 -9.69 11.73
N ASP A 365 16.01 -9.06 12.33
CA ASP A 365 15.13 -8.07 11.71
C ASP A 365 15.24 -6.75 12.48
N PRO A 366 16.07 -5.78 12.01
CA PRO A 366 16.34 -4.50 12.71
C PRO A 366 15.22 -3.45 12.66
N CYS A 367 14.21 -3.66 11.81
CA CYS A 367 13.03 -2.79 11.68
C CYS A 367 11.78 -3.68 11.63
N CYS A 368 11.60 -4.48 12.70
CA CYS A 368 10.72 -5.64 12.66
C CYS A 368 9.22 -5.29 12.60
N GLY A 369 8.85 -4.05 12.96
CA GLY A 369 7.46 -3.68 13.07
C GLY A 369 6.70 -4.69 13.93
N THR A 370 5.68 -5.32 13.37
CA THR A 370 4.85 -6.34 14.04
C THR A 370 5.43 -7.77 14.00
N GLY A 371 6.68 -7.95 13.56
CA GLY A 371 7.40 -9.22 13.65
C GLY A 371 7.18 -10.22 12.52
N THR A 372 6.78 -9.79 11.34
CA THR A 372 6.50 -10.71 10.22
C THR A 372 7.74 -11.51 9.79
N PHE A 373 8.90 -10.86 9.66
CA PHE A 373 10.15 -11.56 9.32
C PHE A 373 10.66 -12.43 10.45
N SER A 374 10.58 -11.97 11.71
CA SER A 374 10.95 -12.76 12.88
C SER A 374 10.16 -14.08 12.91
N ARG A 375 8.85 -14.02 12.69
CA ARG A 375 8.00 -15.20 12.57
C ARG A 375 8.38 -16.07 11.37
N ALA A 376 8.70 -15.48 10.23
CA ALA A 376 9.14 -16.24 9.05
C ALA A 376 10.47 -16.99 9.33
N PHE A 377 11.42 -16.36 10.04
CA PHE A 377 12.65 -17.02 10.49
C PHE A 377 12.36 -18.19 11.44
N MET A 378 11.53 -17.98 12.45
CA MET A 378 11.18 -19.02 13.41
C MET A 378 10.50 -20.22 12.72
N ASN A 379 9.57 -19.96 11.80
CA ASN A 379 8.91 -21.03 11.04
C ASN A 379 9.85 -21.75 10.09
N TYR A 380 10.73 -21.03 9.39
CA TYR A 380 11.75 -21.64 8.54
C TYR A 380 12.68 -22.58 9.33
N LYS A 381 13.12 -22.15 10.53
CA LYS A 381 13.95 -22.97 11.41
C LYS A 381 13.20 -24.21 11.93
N ARG A 382 11.91 -24.07 12.29
CA ARG A 382 11.05 -25.22 12.67
C ARG A 382 10.91 -26.24 11.53
N GLU A 383 10.70 -25.78 10.29
CA GLU A 383 10.64 -26.65 9.11
C GLU A 383 11.96 -27.39 8.83
N LYS A 384 13.05 -26.93 9.41
CA LYS A 384 14.37 -27.53 9.33
C LYS A 384 14.74 -28.31 10.58
N ASP A 385 13.75 -28.63 11.42
CA ASP A 385 13.88 -29.41 12.64
C ASP A 385 14.89 -28.83 13.67
N ILE A 386 15.08 -27.50 13.67
CA ILE A 386 15.90 -26.81 14.69
C ILE A 386 15.14 -26.83 16.03
N ALA A 387 15.85 -27.18 17.10
CA ALA A 387 15.29 -27.21 18.45
C ALA A 387 14.73 -25.83 18.86
N VAL A 388 13.59 -25.82 19.55
CA VAL A 388 12.84 -24.59 19.88
C VAL A 388 13.68 -23.62 20.70
N ASP A 389 14.46 -24.10 21.66
CA ASP A 389 15.36 -23.28 22.48
C ASP A 389 16.47 -22.60 21.65
N VAL A 390 16.97 -23.26 20.61
CA VAL A 390 17.96 -22.70 19.68
C VAL A 390 17.29 -21.60 18.82
N ILE A 391 16.05 -21.82 18.36
CA ILE A 391 15.29 -20.81 17.59
C ILE A 391 15.19 -19.50 18.39
N TYR A 392 14.80 -19.60 19.66
CA TYR A 392 14.61 -18.42 20.54
C TYR A 392 15.92 -17.74 20.97
N LYS A 393 17.06 -18.42 20.86
CA LYS A 393 18.39 -17.83 21.10
C LYS A 393 19.03 -17.22 19.84
N THR A 394 18.51 -17.53 18.65
CA THR A 394 19.16 -17.17 17.39
C THR A 394 18.31 -16.27 16.48
N VAL A 395 17.08 -15.93 16.87
CA VAL A 395 16.23 -14.99 16.15
C VAL A 395 16.09 -13.70 16.97
N PHE A 396 16.60 -12.61 16.43
CA PHE A 396 16.57 -11.27 17.00
C PHE A 396 15.62 -10.37 16.22
N ALA A 397 14.94 -9.47 16.91
CA ALA A 397 14.08 -8.47 16.32
C ALA A 397 14.15 -7.16 17.10
N SER A 398 14.25 -6.03 16.42
CA SER A 398 14.18 -4.71 17.03
C SER A 398 13.33 -3.75 16.21
N ASP A 399 12.79 -2.76 16.89
CA ASP A 399 12.16 -1.59 16.29
C ASP A 399 12.35 -0.39 17.22
N ARG A 400 12.38 0.83 16.65
CA ARG A 400 12.46 2.04 17.47
C ARG A 400 11.17 2.32 18.24
N GLN A 401 10.04 1.78 17.79
CA GLN A 401 8.73 2.00 18.37
C GLN A 401 8.32 0.85 19.29
N SER A 402 7.85 1.19 20.50
CA SER A 402 7.47 0.21 21.52
C SER A 402 6.19 -0.55 21.14
N PHE A 403 5.21 0.09 20.52
CA PHE A 403 3.92 -0.54 20.24
C PHE A 403 3.99 -1.68 19.23
N PRO A 404 4.63 -1.56 18.05
CA PRO A 404 4.83 -2.69 17.15
C PRO A 404 5.59 -3.86 17.78
N LEU A 405 6.56 -3.56 18.66
CA LEU A 405 7.33 -4.60 19.36
C LEU A 405 6.48 -5.47 20.28
N GLN A 406 5.46 -4.88 20.89
CA GLN A 406 4.52 -5.65 21.72
C GLN A 406 3.82 -6.72 20.85
N ILE A 407 3.41 -6.34 19.64
CA ILE A 407 2.81 -7.25 18.68
C ILE A 407 3.83 -8.31 18.22
N ALA A 408 5.07 -7.90 17.93
CA ALA A 408 6.14 -8.80 17.52
C ALA A 408 6.46 -9.84 18.60
N GLY A 409 6.50 -9.40 19.86
CA GLY A 409 6.67 -10.29 21.02
C GLY A 409 5.56 -11.36 21.08
N LEU A 410 4.32 -10.94 20.90
CA LEU A 410 3.17 -11.85 20.88
C LEU A 410 3.16 -12.81 19.69
N ALA A 411 3.48 -12.30 18.50
CA ALA A 411 3.58 -13.10 17.27
C ALA A 411 4.67 -14.18 17.36
N SER A 412 5.64 -13.99 18.24
CA SER A 412 6.73 -14.94 18.48
C SER A 412 6.34 -16.11 19.39
N VAL A 413 5.29 -16.02 20.19
CA VAL A 413 4.91 -17.05 21.16
C VAL A 413 4.15 -18.19 20.50
N SER A 414 4.56 -19.44 20.76
CA SER A 414 3.88 -20.68 20.39
C SER A 414 3.57 -21.53 21.63
N LYS A 415 2.75 -22.59 21.48
CA LYS A 415 2.46 -23.53 22.57
C LYS A 415 3.73 -24.14 23.20
N GLU A 416 4.75 -24.34 22.40
CA GLU A 416 5.99 -25.01 22.77
C GLU A 416 7.02 -24.05 23.40
N SER A 417 6.78 -22.73 23.30
CA SER A 417 7.73 -21.69 23.69
C SER A 417 7.24 -20.73 24.76
N VAL A 418 6.16 -21.08 25.46
CA VAL A 418 5.47 -20.20 26.43
C VAL A 418 6.41 -19.57 27.48
N ASN A 419 7.45 -20.32 27.87
CA ASN A 419 8.43 -19.88 28.90
C ASN A 419 9.80 -19.47 28.31
N LEU A 420 9.93 -19.42 26.98
CA LEU A 420 11.19 -19.01 26.35
C LEU A 420 11.16 -17.53 25.99
N PRO A 421 12.18 -16.76 26.38
CA PRO A 421 12.25 -15.35 26.06
C PRO A 421 12.51 -15.15 24.56
N ALA A 422 11.59 -14.49 23.87
CA ALA A 422 11.83 -14.01 22.51
C ALA A 422 12.76 -12.79 22.58
N ILE A 423 13.78 -12.74 21.73
CA ILE A 423 14.72 -11.62 21.69
C ILE A 423 14.10 -10.52 20.82
N VAL A 424 13.17 -9.78 21.42
CA VAL A 424 12.46 -8.63 20.83
C VAL A 424 12.71 -7.43 21.73
N PHE A 425 13.33 -6.37 21.21
CA PHE A 425 13.80 -5.24 22.02
C PHE A 425 13.62 -3.90 21.28
N GLN A 426 13.50 -2.82 22.06
CA GLN A 426 13.36 -1.48 21.53
C GLN A 426 14.74 -0.86 21.33
N GLU A 427 15.10 -0.56 20.08
CA GLU A 427 16.34 0.13 19.75
C GLU A 427 16.23 0.81 18.37
N ASN A 428 16.92 1.92 18.19
CA ASN A 428 17.12 2.52 16.90
C ASN A 428 18.24 1.79 16.16
N VAL A 429 17.95 1.29 14.95
CA VAL A 429 18.94 0.53 14.16
C VAL A 429 20.27 1.26 13.98
N PHE A 430 20.28 2.58 13.92
CA PHE A 430 21.50 3.39 13.77
C PHE A 430 22.40 3.40 15.01
N ASP A 431 21.84 3.14 16.17
CA ASP A 431 22.55 3.17 17.46
C ASP A 431 23.01 1.78 17.91
N LEU A 432 22.55 0.72 17.19
CA LEU A 432 22.87 -0.68 17.50
C LEU A 432 24.22 -1.10 16.93
N HIS A 433 25.05 -1.70 17.76
CA HIS A 433 26.36 -2.24 17.40
C HIS A 433 26.55 -3.66 17.90
N THR A 434 27.46 -4.40 17.28
CA THR A 434 27.88 -5.71 17.76
C THR A 434 28.60 -5.57 19.13
N GLY A 435 28.21 -6.39 20.09
CA GLY A 435 28.72 -6.33 21.47
C GLY A 435 27.86 -5.49 22.41
N ASP A 436 26.85 -4.76 21.92
CA ASP A 436 25.94 -4.01 22.78
C ASP A 436 25.14 -4.96 23.68
N ALA A 437 24.91 -4.54 24.94
CA ALA A 437 24.06 -5.27 25.87
C ALA A 437 22.63 -4.79 25.76
N ILE A 438 21.73 -5.65 25.30
CA ILE A 438 20.29 -5.39 25.26
C ILE A 438 19.58 -6.07 26.43
N GLN A 439 18.43 -5.52 26.82
CA GLN A 439 17.59 -6.05 27.89
C GLN A 439 16.29 -6.57 27.35
N ILE A 440 15.94 -7.82 27.70
CA ILE A 440 14.65 -8.42 27.40
C ILE A 440 14.03 -8.99 28.68
N VAL A 441 12.70 -9.12 28.69
CA VAL A 441 11.98 -9.71 29.83
C VAL A 441 11.99 -11.24 29.71
N ASN A 442 12.35 -11.92 30.79
CA ASN A 442 12.18 -13.36 30.92
C ASN A 442 10.72 -13.69 31.25
N PRO A 443 9.96 -14.34 30.35
CA PRO A 443 8.53 -14.59 30.56
C PRO A 443 8.25 -15.59 31.70
N SER A 444 9.24 -16.38 32.12
CA SER A 444 9.04 -17.33 33.21
C SER A 444 9.06 -16.72 34.62
N ASN A 445 9.67 -15.55 34.81
CA ASN A 445 9.83 -14.95 36.13
C ASN A 445 9.80 -13.40 36.15
N GLY A 446 9.57 -12.75 34.99
CA GLY A 446 9.52 -11.28 34.86
C GLY A 446 10.84 -10.54 35.06
N LYS A 447 11.95 -11.23 35.20
CA LYS A 447 13.27 -10.59 35.39
C LYS A 447 13.87 -10.18 34.07
N MET A 448 14.64 -9.07 34.09
CA MET A 448 15.40 -8.63 32.94
C MET A 448 16.59 -9.56 32.67
N LEU A 449 16.78 -9.94 31.43
CA LEU A 449 17.92 -10.68 30.92
C LEU A 449 18.77 -9.73 30.08
N ASN A 450 20.10 -9.72 30.35
CA ASN A 450 21.05 -9.02 29.49
C ASN A 450 21.55 -9.99 28.42
N ILE A 451 21.41 -9.60 27.16
CA ILE A 451 21.87 -10.36 25.99
C ILE A 451 22.83 -9.48 25.21
N GLU A 452 23.94 -10.04 24.80
CA GLU A 452 24.89 -9.36 23.92
C GLU A 452 24.46 -9.49 22.46
N VAL A 453 24.50 -8.40 21.71
CA VAL A 453 24.20 -8.38 20.27
C VAL A 453 25.32 -9.07 19.51
N PRO A 454 25.07 -10.22 18.86
CA PRO A 454 26.12 -10.94 18.12
C PRO A 454 26.37 -10.29 16.75
N GLN A 455 27.41 -10.73 16.05
CA GLN A 455 27.43 -10.59 14.60
C GLN A 455 26.42 -11.58 13.99
N PHE A 456 25.58 -11.10 13.05
CA PHE A 456 24.53 -11.89 12.43
C PHE A 456 25.00 -12.59 11.17
N ASP A 457 24.54 -13.80 10.94
CA ASP A 457 24.71 -14.54 9.70
C ASP A 457 23.72 -14.07 8.63
N THR A 458 22.50 -13.73 9.06
CA THR A 458 21.40 -13.33 8.16
C THR A 458 20.62 -12.14 8.74
N ILE A 459 20.43 -11.11 7.93
CA ILE A 459 19.54 -9.99 8.23
C ILE A 459 18.46 -9.93 7.14
N VAL A 460 17.17 -9.94 7.52
CA VAL A 460 16.05 -9.70 6.59
C VAL A 460 15.10 -8.70 7.22
N SER A 461 14.81 -7.62 6.50
CA SER A 461 14.00 -6.52 7.03
C SER A 461 13.25 -5.78 5.93
N ASN A 462 12.12 -5.18 6.32
CA ASN A 462 11.44 -4.16 5.53
C ASN A 462 11.85 -2.79 6.09
N LEU A 463 12.79 -2.14 5.42
CA LEU A 463 13.34 -0.88 5.89
C LEU A 463 12.34 0.28 5.73
N PRO A 464 12.36 1.30 6.59
CA PRO A 464 11.41 2.41 6.52
C PRO A 464 11.58 3.21 5.23
N PHE A 465 10.45 3.44 4.50
CA PHE A 465 10.41 4.18 3.24
C PHE A 465 10.26 5.70 3.49
N ILE A 466 11.20 6.27 4.21
CA ILE A 466 11.19 7.68 4.62
C ILE A 466 11.97 8.50 3.61
N ASP A 467 11.26 9.43 2.92
CA ASP A 467 11.85 10.46 2.10
C ASP A 467 12.42 11.58 2.99
N PHE A 468 13.71 11.72 2.97
CA PHE A 468 14.42 12.67 3.82
C PHE A 468 13.95 14.13 3.63
N CYS A 469 13.51 14.50 2.44
CA CYS A 469 13.10 15.88 2.14
C CYS A 469 11.73 16.26 2.73
N ARG A 470 10.90 15.30 3.13
CA ARG A 470 9.53 15.54 3.62
C ARG A 470 9.38 15.63 5.14
N HIS A 471 10.40 15.25 5.89
CA HIS A 471 10.35 15.27 7.35
C HIS A 471 10.96 16.55 7.93
N ASN A 472 10.10 17.49 8.34
CA ASN A 472 10.50 18.67 9.11
C ASN A 472 10.84 18.36 10.58
N THR A 473 10.63 17.14 11.04
CA THR A 473 10.84 16.68 12.43
C THR A 473 11.81 15.51 12.45
N HIS A 474 13.05 15.74 12.00
CA HIS A 474 14.09 14.74 12.15
C HIS A 474 14.52 14.67 13.62
N ASP A 475 14.53 13.45 14.16
CA ASP A 475 15.19 13.18 15.41
C ASP A 475 16.67 13.62 15.29
N LYS A 476 17.16 14.38 16.26
CA LYS A 476 18.55 14.85 16.27
C LYS A 476 19.54 13.69 16.25
N SER A 477 19.19 12.56 16.88
CA SER A 477 20.01 11.34 16.88
C SER A 477 20.17 10.76 15.46
N ASP A 478 19.09 10.63 14.69
CA ASP A 478 19.14 10.15 13.30
C ASP A 478 20.03 11.04 12.42
N MET A 479 19.98 12.36 12.62
CA MET A 479 20.82 13.30 11.88
C MET A 479 22.32 13.15 12.21
N ILE A 480 22.65 12.87 13.46
CA ILE A 480 24.02 12.60 13.90
C ILE A 480 24.51 11.28 13.30
N ALA A 481 23.71 10.22 13.41
CA ALA A 481 24.03 8.90 12.86
C ALA A 481 24.24 8.95 11.34
N LYS A 482 23.36 9.67 10.62
CA LYS A 482 23.50 9.90 9.19
C LYS A 482 24.81 10.58 8.81
N LYS A 483 25.21 11.64 9.55
CA LYS A 483 26.50 12.33 9.32
C LYS A 483 27.68 11.42 9.57
N ARG A 484 27.62 10.61 10.63
CA ARG A 484 28.65 9.61 10.96
C ARG A 484 28.83 8.61 9.83
N ILE A 485 27.71 7.96 9.39
CA ILE A 485 27.74 6.98 8.31
C ILE A 485 28.21 7.60 6.98
N ALA A 486 27.76 8.84 6.68
CA ALA A 486 28.22 9.54 5.48
C ALA A 486 29.75 9.81 5.50
N ALA A 487 30.31 10.14 6.67
CA ALA A 487 31.76 10.30 6.83
C ALA A 487 32.50 8.96 6.66
N GLU A 488 32.03 7.87 7.27
CA GLU A 488 32.55 6.51 7.10
C GLU A 488 32.55 6.06 5.63
N ILE A 489 31.48 6.36 4.89
CA ILE A 489 31.40 6.06 3.44
C ILE A 489 32.50 6.79 2.68
N VAL A 490 32.71 8.09 2.96
CA VAL A 490 33.76 8.88 2.28
C VAL A 490 35.13 8.35 2.62
N GLU A 491 35.40 8.06 3.88
CA GLU A 491 36.66 7.50 4.35
C GLU A 491 36.98 6.15 3.67
N ASN A 492 36.01 5.26 3.66
CA ASN A 492 36.21 3.90 3.13
C ASN A 492 36.16 3.79 1.60
N THR A 493 35.48 4.72 0.91
CA THR A 493 35.21 4.55 -0.53
C THR A 493 35.60 5.75 -1.41
N SER A 494 35.92 6.90 -0.79
CA SER A 494 36.07 8.18 -1.46
C SER A 494 34.83 8.66 -2.23
N ILE A 495 33.66 8.09 -1.96
CA ILE A 495 32.39 8.45 -2.61
C ILE A 495 31.55 9.24 -1.60
N ARG A 496 31.06 10.40 -2.02
CA ARG A 496 30.09 11.18 -1.23
C ARG A 496 28.68 10.89 -1.75
N ILE A 497 27.85 10.33 -0.91
CA ILE A 497 26.41 10.20 -1.18
C ILE A 497 25.68 11.54 -0.94
N SER A 498 24.54 11.73 -1.61
CA SER A 498 23.78 12.98 -1.52
C SER A 498 23.15 13.14 -0.13
N ASP A 499 23.14 14.36 0.42
CA ASP A 499 22.45 14.69 1.67
C ASP A 499 20.92 14.48 1.59
N ARG A 500 20.39 14.34 0.36
CA ARG A 500 18.97 14.02 0.07
C ARG A 500 18.71 12.53 -0.12
N SER A 501 19.66 11.67 0.23
CA SER A 501 19.49 10.21 0.15
C SER A 501 18.50 9.72 1.21
N ASP A 502 17.64 8.77 0.84
CA ASP A 502 16.64 8.17 1.72
C ASP A 502 17.27 7.43 2.91
N TYR A 503 16.54 7.28 4.00
CA TYR A 503 17.01 6.64 5.24
C TYR A 503 17.56 5.22 5.01
N TYR A 504 16.86 4.40 4.23
CA TYR A 504 17.26 3.01 3.99
C TYR A 504 18.66 2.89 3.37
N MET A 505 19.11 3.89 2.60
CA MET A 505 20.46 3.87 2.02
C MET A 505 21.55 3.90 3.09
N TYR A 506 21.34 4.66 4.15
CA TYR A 506 22.26 4.71 5.29
C TYR A 506 22.14 3.47 6.17
N ILE A 507 20.91 2.99 6.41
CA ILE A 507 20.66 1.77 7.19
C ILE A 507 21.39 0.60 6.56
N ILE A 508 21.24 0.36 5.24
CA ILE A 508 21.90 -0.77 4.55
C ILE A 508 23.42 -0.76 4.75
N ILE A 509 24.05 0.43 4.67
CA ILE A 509 25.50 0.53 4.90
C ILE A 509 25.83 0.24 6.38
N HIS A 510 25.02 0.73 7.31
CA HIS A 510 25.21 0.44 8.74
C HIS A 510 25.05 -1.06 9.06
N LEU A 511 24.12 -1.78 8.39
CA LEU A 511 23.94 -3.23 8.56
C LEU A 511 25.22 -4.04 8.24
N TRP A 512 26.14 -3.50 7.44
CA TRP A 512 27.43 -4.12 7.19
C TRP A 512 28.21 -4.34 8.49
N ASN A 513 28.14 -3.43 9.45
CA ASN A 513 28.79 -3.55 10.74
C ASN A 513 28.22 -4.67 11.62
N LEU A 514 26.93 -4.98 11.46
CA LEU A 514 26.21 -6.01 12.22
C LEU A 514 26.34 -7.42 11.63
N LEU A 515 26.76 -7.54 10.36
CA LEU A 515 26.91 -8.83 9.68
C LEU A 515 28.30 -9.46 9.90
N LYS A 516 28.36 -10.78 9.92
CA LYS A 516 29.60 -11.54 9.73
C LYS A 516 30.10 -11.38 8.29
N VAL A 517 31.41 -11.53 8.05
CA VAL A 517 31.95 -11.65 6.69
C VAL A 517 31.35 -12.87 6.02
N GLY A 518 30.81 -12.70 4.81
CA GLY A 518 30.02 -13.73 4.13
C GLY A 518 28.58 -13.87 4.62
N GLY A 519 28.17 -13.11 5.65
CA GLY A 519 26.77 -13.00 6.08
C GLY A 519 25.89 -12.30 5.04
N THR A 520 24.60 -12.59 5.05
CA THR A 520 23.64 -12.18 4.02
C THR A 520 22.64 -11.17 4.57
N ALA A 521 22.38 -10.09 3.81
CA ALA A 521 21.26 -9.19 4.06
C ALA A 521 20.24 -9.28 2.90
N CYS A 522 18.96 -9.44 3.20
CA CYS A 522 17.88 -9.33 2.23
C CYS A 522 16.89 -8.25 2.70
N VAL A 523 16.93 -7.08 2.07
CA VAL A 523 16.23 -5.91 2.58
C VAL A 523 15.27 -5.32 1.53
N LEU A 524 14.02 -5.08 1.97
CA LEU A 524 13.03 -4.37 1.18
C LEU A 524 13.24 -2.86 1.28
N THR A 525 13.14 -2.18 0.13
CA THR A 525 13.31 -0.73 0.00
C THR A 525 12.31 -0.17 -1.00
N SER A 526 12.14 1.16 -1.01
CA SER A 526 11.46 1.82 -2.14
C SER A 526 12.28 1.67 -3.42
N ASN A 527 11.63 1.80 -4.57
CA ASN A 527 12.32 1.78 -5.88
C ASN A 527 12.93 3.13 -6.28
N SER A 528 12.92 4.15 -5.41
CA SER A 528 13.41 5.51 -5.68
C SER A 528 14.88 5.53 -6.14
N TRP A 529 15.70 4.62 -5.63
CA TRP A 529 17.12 4.50 -5.99
C TRP A 529 17.36 4.23 -7.47
N MET A 530 16.43 3.59 -8.18
CA MET A 530 16.62 3.24 -9.60
C MET A 530 16.69 4.45 -10.52
N ALA A 531 16.03 5.54 -10.14
CA ALA A 531 15.78 6.67 -11.04
C ALA A 531 16.43 7.99 -10.58
N THR A 532 17.06 8.02 -9.40
CA THR A 532 17.67 9.24 -8.84
C THR A 532 19.20 9.25 -8.98
N ALA A 533 19.79 10.44 -9.03
CA ALA A 533 21.25 10.59 -8.99
C ALA A 533 21.84 10.05 -7.67
N ALA A 534 21.11 10.26 -6.55
CA ALA A 534 21.47 9.70 -5.25
C ALA A 534 21.51 8.17 -5.26
N GLY A 535 20.54 7.54 -5.93
CA GLY A 535 20.51 6.08 -6.08
C GLY A 535 21.67 5.52 -6.90
N SER A 536 22.11 6.23 -7.92
CA SER A 536 23.31 5.83 -8.66
C SER A 536 24.58 5.86 -7.81
N LEU A 537 24.76 6.89 -6.97
CA LEU A 537 25.87 6.95 -6.02
C LEU A 537 25.75 5.88 -4.95
N PHE A 538 24.54 5.64 -4.45
CA PHE A 538 24.27 4.57 -3.49
C PHE A 538 24.66 3.18 -4.02
N VAL A 539 24.29 2.82 -5.26
CA VAL A 539 24.67 1.52 -5.86
C VAL A 539 26.19 1.39 -5.99
N ASN A 540 26.90 2.49 -6.30
CA ASN A 540 28.36 2.48 -6.31
C ASN A 540 28.96 2.20 -4.93
N VAL A 541 28.42 2.82 -3.87
CA VAL A 541 28.83 2.55 -2.49
C VAL A 541 28.48 1.11 -2.13
N LEU A 542 27.24 0.69 -2.39
CA LEU A 542 26.75 -0.65 -2.09
C LEU A 542 27.64 -1.75 -2.67
N SER A 543 28.08 -1.61 -3.93
CA SER A 543 28.95 -2.57 -4.60
C SER A 543 30.35 -2.69 -3.99
N ARG A 544 30.80 -1.71 -3.19
CA ARG A 544 32.06 -1.75 -2.47
C ARG A 544 31.95 -2.48 -1.13
N TYR A 545 30.84 -2.33 -0.44
CA TYR A 545 30.58 -2.97 0.85
C TYR A 545 30.08 -4.40 0.71
N PHE A 546 29.34 -4.70 -0.37
CA PHE A 546 28.67 -5.98 -0.56
C PHE A 546 28.93 -6.57 -1.95
N THR A 547 28.94 -7.89 -2.02
CA THR A 547 28.61 -8.63 -3.25
C THR A 547 27.09 -8.57 -3.41
N VAL A 548 26.61 -7.95 -4.49
CA VAL A 548 25.18 -7.86 -4.81
C VAL A 548 24.76 -9.15 -5.51
N LYS A 549 24.23 -10.11 -4.76
CA LYS A 549 23.79 -11.41 -5.31
C LYS A 549 22.56 -11.29 -6.19
N GLY A 550 21.67 -10.38 -5.84
CA GLY A 550 20.47 -10.17 -6.62
C GLY A 550 19.65 -8.98 -6.19
N ILE A 551 18.83 -8.49 -7.10
CA ILE A 551 17.84 -7.45 -6.88
C ILE A 551 16.51 -8.00 -7.37
N LEU A 552 15.49 -8.02 -6.50
CA LEU A 552 14.18 -8.58 -6.80
C LEU A 552 13.15 -7.46 -6.90
N LYS A 553 12.20 -7.59 -7.82
CA LYS A 553 11.09 -6.65 -8.03
C LYS A 553 9.81 -7.43 -8.36
N SER A 554 8.64 -6.90 -7.94
CA SER A 554 7.36 -7.44 -8.38
C SER A 554 7.15 -7.23 -9.87
N GLY A 555 6.84 -8.29 -10.59
CA GLY A 555 6.46 -8.29 -12.00
C GLY A 555 4.95 -8.25 -12.22
N ASN A 556 4.15 -8.21 -11.14
CA ASN A 556 2.69 -8.27 -11.19
C ASN A 556 2.06 -7.21 -10.28
N GLY A 557 2.50 -5.95 -10.44
CA GLY A 557 2.04 -4.82 -9.64
C GLY A 557 2.86 -4.60 -8.38
N ARG A 558 2.20 -4.38 -7.24
CA ARG A 558 2.84 -4.03 -5.97
C ARG A 558 2.81 -5.19 -4.99
N TRP A 559 3.86 -5.35 -4.22
CA TRP A 559 3.85 -6.24 -3.05
C TRP A 559 3.04 -5.69 -1.88
N PHE A 560 2.91 -4.34 -1.80
CA PHE A 560 2.15 -3.65 -0.75
C PHE A 560 0.93 -2.98 -1.37
N GLN A 561 -0.26 -3.56 -1.17
CA GLN A 561 -1.51 -3.05 -1.76
C GLN A 561 -1.91 -1.68 -1.21
N ASN A 562 -1.63 -1.42 0.07
CA ASN A 562 -1.98 -0.19 0.77
C ASN A 562 -0.92 0.93 0.63
N ALA A 563 0.21 0.65 -0.04
CA ALA A 563 1.25 1.64 -0.29
C ALA A 563 1.23 2.12 -1.74
N GLN A 564 1.30 3.43 -1.94
CA GLN A 564 1.51 4.01 -3.28
C GLN A 564 2.97 3.89 -3.76
N ILE A 565 3.75 2.99 -3.16
CA ILE A 565 5.18 2.83 -3.38
C ILE A 565 5.44 1.48 -4.05
N VAL A 566 6.24 1.48 -5.09
CA VAL A 566 6.82 0.26 -5.67
C VAL A 566 8.08 -0.09 -4.90
N THR A 567 8.24 -1.36 -4.55
CA THR A 567 9.34 -1.83 -3.73
C THR A 567 10.27 -2.78 -4.46
N THR A 568 11.51 -2.83 -3.99
CA THR A 568 12.54 -3.79 -4.42
C THR A 568 13.17 -4.46 -3.21
N ALA A 569 13.68 -5.67 -3.39
CA ALA A 569 14.50 -6.35 -2.38
C ALA A 569 15.94 -6.47 -2.89
N PHE A 570 16.89 -6.08 -2.06
CA PHE A 570 18.32 -6.33 -2.29
C PHE A 570 18.74 -7.60 -1.56
N LEU A 571 19.37 -8.53 -2.27
CA LEU A 571 20.05 -9.70 -1.68
C LEU A 571 21.57 -9.46 -1.73
N LEU A 572 22.16 -9.21 -0.57
CA LEU A 572 23.50 -8.72 -0.38
C LEU A 572 24.32 -9.71 0.46
N GLU A 573 25.60 -9.87 0.14
CA GLU A 573 26.54 -10.64 0.96
C GLU A 573 27.69 -9.74 1.39
N LYS A 574 27.95 -9.67 2.71
CA LYS A 574 29.05 -8.86 3.26
C LYS A 574 30.39 -9.33 2.74
N LYS A 575 31.20 -8.42 2.21
CA LYS A 575 32.60 -8.65 1.82
C LYS A 575 33.50 -7.61 2.46
N PRO A 576 34.83 -7.78 2.44
CA PRO A 576 35.77 -6.68 2.71
C PRO A 576 35.50 -5.51 1.75
N ILE A 577 35.64 -4.29 2.24
CA ILE A 577 35.37 -3.08 1.45
C ILE A 577 36.41 -2.97 0.33
N ALA A 578 35.94 -3.13 -0.90
CA ALA A 578 36.79 -3.09 -2.11
C ALA A 578 35.93 -2.72 -3.34
N PRO A 579 36.53 -2.12 -4.38
CA PRO A 579 35.84 -1.93 -5.64
C PRO A 579 35.24 -3.24 -6.17
N PRO A 580 34.08 -3.20 -6.85
CA PRO A 580 33.50 -4.40 -7.45
C PRO A 580 34.39 -4.93 -8.55
N VAL A 581 34.42 -6.24 -8.72
CA VAL A 581 35.05 -6.89 -9.88
C VAL A 581 34.14 -6.65 -11.08
N LEU A 582 34.64 -5.98 -12.12
CA LEU A 582 33.82 -5.52 -13.26
C LEU A 582 33.13 -6.66 -14.03
N THR A 583 33.73 -7.87 -14.00
CA THR A 583 33.18 -9.07 -14.64
C THR A 583 32.24 -9.88 -13.73
N GLU A 584 32.11 -9.49 -12.45
CA GLU A 584 31.16 -10.11 -11.52
C GLU A 584 29.73 -9.78 -11.89
N ASN A 585 28.88 -10.80 -11.93
CA ASN A 585 27.48 -10.67 -12.32
C ASN A 585 26.57 -10.30 -11.17
N VAL A 586 25.61 -9.47 -11.46
CA VAL A 586 24.46 -9.11 -10.62
C VAL A 586 23.19 -9.67 -11.26
N CYS A 587 22.39 -10.40 -10.50
CA CYS A 587 21.13 -10.94 -10.97
C CYS A 587 19.96 -9.99 -10.69
N PHE A 588 19.06 -9.84 -11.66
CA PHE A 588 17.82 -9.09 -11.55
C PHE A 588 16.64 -10.07 -11.71
N TYR A 589 15.79 -10.13 -10.70
CA TYR A 589 14.66 -11.05 -10.64
C TYR A 589 13.34 -10.30 -10.73
N LEU A 590 12.57 -10.54 -11.78
CA LEU A 590 11.19 -10.05 -11.92
C LEU A 590 10.24 -11.15 -11.45
N VAL A 591 9.71 -11.03 -10.25
CA VAL A 591 8.80 -12.01 -9.63
C VAL A 591 7.39 -11.79 -10.17
N LYS A 592 6.96 -12.62 -11.12
CA LYS A 592 5.64 -12.54 -11.77
C LYS A 592 4.56 -13.33 -11.01
N ALA A 593 4.94 -14.29 -10.17
CA ALA A 593 3.99 -14.97 -9.30
C ALA A 593 3.31 -13.97 -8.35
N THR A 594 2.00 -14.05 -8.23
CA THR A 594 1.26 -13.32 -7.18
C THR A 594 1.59 -13.90 -5.81
N LEU A 595 1.49 -13.10 -4.74
CA LEU A 595 1.78 -13.58 -3.38
C LEU A 595 0.97 -14.84 -3.00
N PRO A 596 -0.33 -14.98 -3.33
CA PRO A 596 -1.05 -16.22 -3.09
C PRO A 596 -0.48 -17.46 -3.78
N LYS A 597 0.13 -17.31 -4.96
CA LYS A 597 0.79 -18.45 -5.64
C LYS A 597 2.04 -18.95 -4.89
N LEU A 598 2.71 -18.09 -4.12
CA LEU A 598 3.86 -18.44 -3.29
C LEU A 598 3.47 -19.29 -2.06
N GLU A 599 2.18 -19.49 -1.76
CA GLU A 599 1.73 -20.47 -0.76
C GLU A 599 1.94 -21.89 -1.25
N ASN A 600 1.93 -22.11 -2.56
CA ASN A 600 2.25 -23.42 -3.11
C ASN A 600 3.72 -23.74 -2.89
N ARG A 601 3.99 -24.77 -2.09
CA ARG A 601 5.35 -25.19 -1.68
C ARG A 601 6.26 -25.50 -2.87
N GLN A 602 5.73 -26.05 -3.95
CA GLN A 602 6.51 -26.37 -5.15
C GLN A 602 6.95 -25.10 -5.89
N ILE A 603 6.01 -24.14 -6.07
CA ILE A 603 6.31 -22.85 -6.71
C ILE A 603 7.32 -22.08 -5.87
N LEU A 604 7.14 -22.04 -4.54
CA LEU A 604 8.06 -21.38 -3.62
C LEU A 604 9.46 -21.99 -3.70
N ASN A 605 9.58 -23.31 -3.62
CA ASN A 605 10.86 -24.00 -3.67
C ASN A 605 11.56 -23.81 -5.03
N ASN A 606 10.82 -23.79 -6.13
CA ASN A 606 11.38 -23.50 -7.46
C ASN A 606 11.89 -22.07 -7.53
N ALA A 607 11.11 -21.09 -7.04
CA ALA A 607 11.53 -19.69 -7.00
C ALA A 607 12.79 -19.48 -6.14
N VAL A 608 12.86 -20.11 -4.97
CA VAL A 608 14.05 -20.11 -4.11
C VAL A 608 15.25 -20.75 -4.83
N GLY A 609 15.04 -21.91 -5.49
CA GLY A 609 16.10 -22.60 -6.26
C GLY A 609 16.64 -21.77 -7.42
N THR A 610 15.79 -20.95 -8.06
CA THR A 610 16.21 -20.02 -9.11
C THR A 610 17.16 -18.93 -8.56
N VAL A 611 16.81 -18.37 -7.39
CA VAL A 611 17.64 -17.31 -6.79
C VAL A 611 18.98 -17.86 -6.26
N LEU A 612 18.95 -19.00 -5.54
CA LEU A 612 20.15 -19.55 -4.90
C LEU A 612 21.06 -20.36 -5.81
N GLN A 613 20.49 -21.05 -6.80
CA GLN A 613 21.20 -22.06 -7.61
C GLN A 613 21.15 -21.76 -9.11
N GLY A 614 20.47 -20.66 -9.53
CA GLY A 614 20.30 -20.31 -10.94
C GLY A 614 19.46 -21.32 -11.74
N ARG A 615 18.61 -22.12 -11.08
CA ARG A 615 17.73 -23.08 -11.76
C ARG A 615 16.79 -22.36 -12.71
N GLU A 616 16.52 -22.98 -13.83
CA GLU A 616 15.46 -22.51 -14.73
C GLU A 616 14.10 -22.64 -14.06
N ILE A 617 13.24 -21.67 -14.31
CA ILE A 617 11.87 -21.61 -13.79
C ILE A 617 10.95 -21.13 -14.91
N ASP A 618 9.66 -21.52 -14.83
CA ASP A 618 8.63 -21.01 -15.71
C ASP A 618 8.61 -19.46 -15.65
N SER A 619 8.72 -18.84 -16.82
CA SER A 619 8.75 -17.38 -16.99
C SER A 619 7.46 -16.69 -16.51
N SER A 620 6.37 -17.46 -16.28
CA SER A 620 5.14 -16.97 -15.63
C SER A 620 5.28 -16.80 -14.12
N VAL A 621 6.28 -17.47 -13.50
CA VAL A 621 6.58 -17.38 -12.07
C VAL A 621 7.64 -16.32 -11.81
N MET A 622 8.76 -16.37 -12.53
CA MET A 622 9.88 -15.44 -12.35
C MET A 622 10.71 -15.35 -13.63
N VAL A 623 11.24 -14.17 -13.91
CA VAL A 623 12.25 -13.95 -14.95
C VAL A 623 13.54 -13.52 -14.28
N ARG A 624 14.65 -14.15 -14.67
CA ARG A 624 16.02 -13.81 -14.23
C ARG A 624 16.77 -13.17 -15.38
N GLN A 625 17.39 -12.02 -15.10
CA GLN A 625 18.35 -11.35 -15.96
C GLN A 625 19.68 -11.22 -15.22
N GLU A 626 20.77 -11.25 -15.94
CA GLU A 626 22.11 -11.23 -15.35
C GLU A 626 23.01 -10.25 -16.11
N TYR A 627 23.66 -9.36 -15.38
CA TYR A 627 24.55 -8.33 -15.96
C TYR A 627 25.84 -8.26 -15.15
N SER A 628 26.97 -8.16 -15.83
CA SER A 628 28.22 -7.76 -15.20
C SER A 628 28.19 -6.29 -14.78
N TRP A 629 29.02 -5.91 -13.80
CA TRP A 629 29.17 -4.51 -13.42
C TRP A 629 29.60 -3.62 -14.60
N ASN A 630 30.36 -4.17 -15.57
CA ASN A 630 30.72 -3.46 -16.79
C ASN A 630 29.48 -3.16 -17.65
N GLU A 631 28.63 -4.16 -17.91
CA GLU A 631 27.38 -3.98 -18.66
C GLU A 631 26.42 -2.98 -17.97
N LEU A 632 26.30 -3.05 -16.64
CA LEU A 632 25.51 -2.08 -15.87
C LEU A 632 26.08 -0.67 -15.97
N SER A 633 27.40 -0.50 -16.03
CA SER A 633 28.05 0.79 -16.27
C SER A 633 27.72 1.34 -17.66
N GLU A 634 27.74 0.51 -18.69
CA GLU A 634 27.36 0.90 -20.05
C GLU A 634 25.90 1.34 -20.15
N LEU A 635 24.96 0.59 -19.50
CA LEU A 635 23.56 1.01 -19.44
C LEU A 635 23.39 2.38 -18.77
N ARG A 636 24.20 2.68 -17.77
CA ARG A 636 24.20 4.01 -17.12
C ARG A 636 24.78 5.11 -18.00
N HIS A 637 25.81 4.82 -18.80
CA HIS A 637 26.34 5.74 -19.82
C HIS A 637 25.29 6.10 -20.86
N LEU A 638 24.38 5.17 -21.17
CA LEU A 638 23.18 5.41 -21.99
C LEU A 638 22.05 6.15 -21.22
N ASN A 639 22.34 6.66 -20.01
CA ASN A 639 21.42 7.38 -19.13
C ASN A 639 20.12 6.65 -18.79
N LEU A 640 20.16 5.32 -18.77
CA LEU A 640 19.04 4.47 -18.44
C LEU A 640 18.94 4.19 -16.93
N SER A 641 17.73 4.03 -16.44
CA SER A 641 17.52 3.61 -15.06
C SER A 641 17.80 2.11 -14.88
N PHE A 642 18.16 1.69 -13.67
CA PHE A 642 18.32 0.26 -13.36
C PHE A 642 17.05 -0.58 -13.60
N ASN A 643 15.89 0.05 -13.81
CA ASN A 643 14.67 -0.66 -14.13
C ASN A 643 14.78 -1.52 -15.39
N VAL A 644 15.55 -1.07 -16.40
CA VAL A 644 15.70 -1.82 -17.65
C VAL A 644 16.40 -3.17 -17.47
N ALA A 645 17.22 -3.30 -16.44
CA ALA A 645 17.93 -4.54 -16.15
C ALA A 645 17.01 -5.71 -15.76
N PHE A 646 15.77 -5.45 -15.35
CA PHE A 646 14.78 -6.49 -15.12
C PHE A 646 14.11 -7.02 -16.39
N HIS A 647 14.34 -6.38 -17.55
CA HIS A 647 13.53 -6.55 -18.76
C HIS A 647 14.37 -6.89 -20.02
N ASN A 648 15.46 -7.61 -19.87
CA ASN A 648 16.36 -8.03 -20.96
C ASN A 648 16.82 -6.86 -21.87
N ALA A 649 17.64 -5.98 -21.33
CA ALA A 649 18.16 -4.82 -22.05
C ALA A 649 19.64 -4.97 -22.52
N LYS A 650 20.17 -6.20 -22.62
CA LYS A 650 21.55 -6.45 -23.06
C LYS A 650 21.84 -5.96 -24.48
N TRP A 651 20.84 -6.02 -25.35
CA TRP A 651 20.92 -5.52 -26.72
C TRP A 651 21.36 -4.04 -26.79
N LEU A 652 21.02 -3.23 -25.79
CA LEU A 652 21.46 -1.83 -25.71
C LEU A 652 22.99 -1.71 -25.61
N VAL A 653 23.62 -2.56 -24.80
CA VAL A 653 25.09 -2.58 -24.64
C VAL A 653 25.76 -3.01 -25.93
N THR A 654 25.21 -4.02 -26.61
CA THR A 654 25.73 -4.53 -27.87
C THR A 654 25.61 -3.49 -29.00
N CYS A 655 24.56 -2.70 -29.02
CA CYS A 655 24.22 -1.74 -30.08
C CYS A 655 24.52 -0.29 -29.71
N LYS A 656 25.27 -0.01 -28.63
CA LYS A 656 25.48 1.33 -28.07
C LYS A 656 25.98 2.35 -29.08
N GLU A 657 26.78 1.93 -30.06
CA GLU A 657 27.34 2.78 -31.12
C GLU A 657 26.28 3.37 -32.08
N ASN A 658 25.04 2.80 -32.04
CA ASN A 658 23.95 3.31 -32.87
C ASN A 658 23.24 4.50 -32.28
N PHE A 659 23.55 4.85 -31.03
CA PHE A 659 22.83 5.88 -30.31
C PHE A 659 23.58 7.19 -30.17
N VAL A 660 22.81 8.28 -30.05
CA VAL A 660 23.34 9.65 -29.85
C VAL A 660 22.46 10.34 -28.79
N PRO A 661 23.05 11.17 -27.88
CA PRO A 661 22.24 11.90 -26.91
C PRO A 661 21.26 12.86 -27.60
N ILE A 662 20.00 12.89 -27.23
CA ILE A 662 18.97 13.76 -27.82
C ILE A 662 19.39 15.23 -27.76
N GLN A 663 19.98 15.65 -26.63
CA GLN A 663 20.45 17.03 -26.44
C GLN A 663 21.58 17.47 -27.41
N THR A 664 22.24 16.56 -28.12
CA THR A 664 23.25 16.95 -29.15
C THR A 664 22.58 17.41 -30.44
N LEU A 665 21.38 16.90 -30.72
CA LEU A 665 20.60 17.19 -31.93
C LEU A 665 19.52 18.26 -31.69
N PHE A 666 18.93 18.25 -30.47
CA PHE A 666 17.79 19.09 -30.15
C PHE A 666 18.02 19.98 -28.91
N THR A 667 17.40 21.13 -28.92
CA THR A 667 17.09 21.90 -27.73
C THR A 667 15.80 21.33 -27.15
N VAL A 668 15.89 20.73 -25.94
CA VAL A 668 14.76 20.13 -25.24
C VAL A 668 14.26 21.07 -24.15
N PHE A 669 12.98 21.34 -24.11
CA PHE A 669 12.39 22.24 -23.12
C PHE A 669 11.01 21.78 -22.70
N ARG A 670 10.60 22.22 -21.52
CA ARG A 670 9.23 22.09 -21.04
C ARG A 670 8.43 23.29 -21.51
N GLY A 671 7.18 23.09 -21.92
CA GLY A 671 6.31 24.15 -22.35
C GLY A 671 5.98 25.18 -21.26
N ALA A 672 5.24 26.22 -21.63
CA ALA A 672 4.94 27.38 -20.79
C ALA A 672 4.17 26.98 -19.51
N LYS A 673 4.72 27.41 -18.36
CA LYS A 673 4.04 27.33 -17.08
C LYS A 673 3.27 28.63 -16.85
N THR A 674 1.97 28.59 -17.03
CA THR A 674 1.10 29.78 -16.95
C THR A 674 0.82 30.21 -15.51
N GLY A 675 0.74 29.26 -14.57
CA GLY A 675 0.27 29.53 -13.21
C GLY A 675 -1.25 29.71 -13.10
N GLN A 676 -1.88 30.23 -14.20
CA GLN A 676 -3.33 30.44 -14.28
C GLN A 676 -3.77 30.33 -15.76
N ASP A 677 -4.22 29.12 -16.15
CA ASP A 677 -4.50 28.79 -17.56
C ASP A 677 -5.63 29.66 -18.18
N ASP A 678 -6.63 30.02 -17.41
CA ASP A 678 -7.80 30.81 -17.85
C ASP A 678 -7.44 32.20 -18.34
N ILE A 679 -6.37 32.81 -17.85
CA ILE A 679 -5.86 34.11 -18.31
C ILE A 679 -5.01 33.93 -19.59
N PHE A 680 -4.05 33.01 -19.55
CA PHE A 680 -3.05 32.88 -20.60
C PHE A 680 -3.49 32.02 -21.79
N ILE A 681 -4.55 31.22 -21.62
CA ILE A 681 -5.10 30.34 -22.65
C ILE A 681 -6.60 30.64 -22.83
N PRO A 682 -6.93 31.81 -23.44
CA PRO A 682 -8.31 32.20 -23.63
C PRO A 682 -9.01 31.31 -24.67
N ARG A 683 -10.36 31.33 -24.63
CA ARG A 683 -11.19 30.57 -25.59
C ARG A 683 -11.19 31.17 -27.01
N SER A 684 -10.93 32.49 -27.15
CA SER A 684 -10.86 33.20 -28.43
C SER A 684 -9.56 33.97 -28.56
N PRO A 685 -8.96 34.02 -29.74
CA PRO A 685 -7.75 34.81 -29.98
C PRO A 685 -8.04 36.32 -29.94
N ASP A 686 -9.31 36.72 -30.15
CA ASP A 686 -9.74 38.10 -30.29
C ASP A 686 -9.75 38.91 -28.99
N VAL A 687 -9.37 38.29 -27.86
CA VAL A 687 -9.33 38.98 -26.54
C VAL A 687 -8.15 39.94 -26.42
N VAL A 688 -7.10 39.78 -27.25
CA VAL A 688 -5.92 40.67 -27.34
C VAL A 688 -5.62 41.03 -28.77
N ASP A 689 -4.74 42.01 -28.99
CA ASP A 689 -4.26 42.38 -30.31
C ASP A 689 -3.36 41.28 -30.92
N THR A 690 -3.40 41.09 -32.26
CA THR A 690 -2.79 39.97 -32.96
C THR A 690 -1.30 39.70 -32.65
N PRO A 691 -0.43 40.72 -32.44
CA PRO A 691 0.99 40.48 -32.13
C PRO A 691 1.25 39.71 -30.82
N TYR A 692 0.26 39.64 -29.94
CA TYR A 692 0.38 39.03 -28.62
C TYR A 692 -0.31 37.67 -28.51
N VAL A 693 -0.85 37.14 -29.63
CA VAL A 693 -1.48 35.81 -29.74
C VAL A 693 -0.53 34.82 -30.39
N SER A 694 -0.40 33.64 -29.86
CA SER A 694 0.28 32.52 -30.50
C SER A 694 -0.62 31.27 -30.47
N LYS A 695 -0.50 30.43 -31.49
CA LYS A 695 -1.11 29.07 -31.47
C LYS A 695 -0.40 28.21 -30.43
N MET A 696 -1.15 27.39 -29.68
CA MET A 696 -0.62 26.52 -28.64
C MET A 696 -1.30 25.15 -28.66
N LEU A 697 -0.53 24.11 -28.31
CA LEU A 697 -1.07 22.81 -27.92
C LEU A 697 -1.08 22.66 -26.40
N LYS A 698 -2.26 22.43 -25.82
CA LYS A 698 -2.44 22.38 -24.35
C LYS A 698 -2.02 21.05 -23.74
N ASN A 699 -2.31 19.94 -24.41
CA ASN A 699 -1.93 18.60 -23.92
C ASN A 699 -1.90 17.56 -25.05
N SER A 700 -1.28 16.41 -24.78
CA SER A 700 -1.13 15.31 -25.75
C SER A 700 -2.40 14.49 -25.99
N LYS A 701 -3.49 14.72 -25.23
CA LYS A 701 -4.75 13.99 -25.40
C LYS A 701 -5.44 14.34 -26.73
N GLY A 702 -5.27 15.58 -27.19
CA GLY A 702 -5.76 16.07 -28.47
C GLY A 702 -4.98 15.56 -29.70
N CYS A 703 -3.85 14.88 -29.51
CA CYS A 703 -3.11 14.29 -30.63
C CYS A 703 -3.68 12.90 -30.96
N ASP A 704 -4.48 12.82 -31.99
CA ASP A 704 -5.00 11.54 -32.49
C ASP A 704 -4.02 10.86 -33.46
N THR A 705 -3.20 11.63 -34.18
CA THR A 705 -2.19 11.17 -35.14
C THR A 705 -0.79 11.62 -34.73
N LEU A 706 0.23 11.11 -35.43
CA LEU A 706 1.63 11.54 -35.24
C LEU A 706 1.92 12.94 -35.80
N LEU A 707 0.93 13.57 -36.44
CA LEU A 707 0.95 14.98 -36.82
C LEU A 707 0.12 15.78 -35.82
N ALA A 708 0.70 16.83 -35.27
CA ALA A 708 0.07 17.64 -34.24
C ALA A 708 -0.43 18.98 -34.80
N ASP A 709 -1.60 19.38 -34.35
CA ASP A 709 -2.15 20.71 -34.57
C ASP A 709 -2.33 21.46 -33.22
N SER A 710 -2.40 22.78 -33.30
CA SER A 710 -2.75 23.59 -32.13
C SER A 710 -4.23 23.44 -31.80
N ASP A 711 -4.54 23.32 -30.52
CA ASP A 711 -5.92 23.23 -30.00
C ASP A 711 -6.34 24.45 -29.18
N SER A 712 -5.45 25.41 -29.00
CA SER A 712 -5.60 26.53 -28.10
C SER A 712 -4.88 27.78 -28.59
N PHE A 713 -5.19 28.91 -27.98
CA PHE A 713 -4.48 30.18 -28.17
C PHE A 713 -3.74 30.54 -26.89
N PHE A 714 -2.55 31.11 -27.04
CA PHE A 714 -1.70 31.52 -25.93
C PHE A 714 -1.42 33.01 -26.04
N VAL A 715 -1.68 33.76 -24.96
CA VAL A 715 -1.55 35.21 -24.92
C VAL A 715 -0.48 35.64 -23.91
N THR A 716 0.45 36.51 -24.34
CA THR A 716 1.54 37.04 -23.50
C THR A 716 2.07 38.31 -24.11
N SER A 717 2.65 39.21 -23.29
CA SER A 717 3.33 40.41 -23.75
C SER A 717 4.57 40.71 -22.90
N ASP A 718 5.64 41.21 -23.50
CA ASP A 718 6.81 41.74 -22.79
C ASP A 718 6.75 43.26 -22.60
N LYS A 719 5.66 43.88 -23.01
CA LYS A 719 5.44 45.34 -22.92
C LYS A 719 4.62 45.68 -21.67
N THR A 720 4.93 46.81 -21.04
CA THR A 720 4.15 47.37 -19.96
C THR A 720 2.81 47.89 -20.45
N TYR A 721 1.87 48.13 -19.55
CA TYR A 721 0.57 48.72 -19.91
C TYR A 721 0.69 50.06 -20.65
N ASN A 722 1.68 50.93 -20.29
CA ASN A 722 1.90 52.19 -20.92
C ASN A 722 2.45 52.03 -22.35
N GLU A 723 3.44 51.16 -22.53
CA GLU A 723 4.00 50.87 -23.87
C GLU A 723 2.93 50.22 -24.78
N LEU A 724 2.05 49.35 -24.25
CA LEU A 724 0.96 48.76 -25.01
C LEU A 724 -0.02 49.85 -25.49
N LYS A 725 -0.33 50.81 -24.64
CA LYS A 725 -1.19 51.96 -25.01
C LYS A 725 -0.54 52.89 -26.03
N GLU A 726 0.72 53.22 -25.87
CA GLU A 726 1.50 54.05 -26.78
C GLU A 726 1.62 53.41 -28.19
N LEU A 727 1.69 52.08 -28.25
CA LEU A 727 1.68 51.29 -29.48
C LEU A 727 0.29 51.12 -30.11
N GLY A 728 -0.76 51.66 -29.47
CA GLY A 728 -2.15 51.49 -29.89
C GLY A 728 -2.80 50.15 -29.55
N HIS A 729 -2.14 49.27 -28.80
CA HIS A 729 -2.60 47.94 -28.41
C HIS A 729 -3.44 47.96 -27.13
N THR A 730 -4.47 48.83 -27.17
CA THR A 730 -5.35 49.09 -25.99
C THR A 730 -6.14 47.88 -25.55
N LYS A 731 -6.48 46.99 -26.46
CA LYS A 731 -7.21 45.75 -26.20
C LYS A 731 -6.38 44.79 -25.35
N THR A 732 -5.11 44.58 -25.67
CA THR A 732 -4.17 43.77 -24.89
C THR A 732 -3.94 44.37 -23.50
N ALA A 733 -3.76 45.69 -23.42
CA ALA A 733 -3.58 46.37 -22.12
C ALA A 733 -4.82 46.20 -21.23
N GLY A 734 -6.02 46.35 -21.82
CA GLY A 734 -7.28 46.17 -21.10
C GLY A 734 -7.51 44.70 -20.64
N TYR A 735 -7.17 43.77 -21.52
CA TYR A 735 -7.27 42.31 -21.21
C TYR A 735 -6.47 41.94 -19.98
N PHE A 736 -5.18 42.24 -19.91
CA PHE A 736 -4.35 41.88 -18.75
C PHE A 736 -4.74 42.67 -17.50
N LYS A 737 -5.13 43.97 -17.66
CA LYS A 737 -5.50 44.78 -16.51
C LYS A 737 -6.72 44.28 -15.74
N GLN A 738 -7.71 43.66 -16.39
CA GLN A 738 -8.91 43.12 -15.74
C GLN A 738 -8.64 42.00 -14.75
N PHE A 739 -7.49 41.32 -14.81
CA PHE A 739 -7.14 40.21 -13.95
C PHE A 739 -6.22 40.60 -12.78
N GLU A 740 -5.77 41.82 -12.71
CA GLU A 740 -4.75 42.31 -11.77
C GLU A 740 -5.10 42.03 -10.30
N ASP A 741 -6.40 42.14 -9.96
CA ASP A 741 -6.92 41.93 -8.60
C ASP A 741 -7.20 40.47 -8.24
N ASN A 742 -7.11 39.55 -9.22
CA ASN A 742 -7.48 38.13 -9.08
C ASN A 742 -6.38 37.13 -9.49
N LEU A 743 -5.12 37.50 -9.24
CA LEU A 743 -3.97 36.67 -9.63
C LEU A 743 -3.64 35.63 -8.56
N ASN A 744 -3.38 34.40 -8.98
CA ASN A 744 -2.83 33.37 -8.12
C ASN A 744 -1.38 33.66 -7.73
N GLN A 745 -0.95 33.23 -6.52
CA GLN A 745 0.43 33.40 -6.05
C GLN A 745 1.48 32.92 -7.07
N SER A 746 1.17 31.86 -7.83
CA SER A 746 2.09 31.30 -8.85
C SER A 746 2.35 32.23 -10.02
N VAL A 747 1.46 33.19 -10.30
CA VAL A 747 1.61 34.16 -11.40
C VAL A 747 2.61 35.26 -11.03
N PHE A 748 2.67 35.66 -9.74
CA PHE A 748 3.62 36.66 -9.26
C PHE A 748 5.10 36.24 -9.42
N GLN A 749 5.37 34.96 -9.61
CA GLN A 749 6.72 34.46 -9.88
C GLN A 749 7.26 34.84 -11.27
N HIS A 750 6.41 35.39 -12.16
CA HIS A 750 6.82 35.75 -13.52
C HIS A 750 7.53 37.10 -13.62
N GLY A 751 7.63 37.86 -12.53
CA GLY A 751 8.37 39.12 -12.44
C GLY A 751 7.47 40.36 -12.50
N THR A 752 8.09 41.55 -12.71
CA THR A 752 7.41 42.86 -12.65
C THR A 752 6.29 43.00 -13.69
N ILE A 753 6.45 42.41 -14.87
CA ILE A 753 5.40 42.29 -15.87
C ILE A 753 4.88 40.86 -15.75
N TRP A 754 3.89 40.64 -14.89
CA TRP A 754 3.38 39.30 -14.53
C TRP A 754 2.84 38.49 -15.72
N TYR A 755 2.43 39.17 -16.80
CA TYR A 755 1.98 38.53 -18.04
C TYR A 755 3.09 38.30 -19.09
N ASN A 756 4.35 38.56 -18.74
CA ASN A 756 5.50 38.24 -19.58
C ASN A 756 5.98 36.81 -19.29
N LEU A 757 5.49 35.85 -20.05
CA LEU A 757 5.95 34.47 -19.98
C LEU A 757 7.12 34.25 -20.95
N LYS A 758 8.37 34.35 -20.41
CA LYS A 758 9.60 34.15 -21.19
C LYS A 758 9.63 32.80 -21.94
N GLU A 759 8.98 31.78 -21.37
CA GLU A 759 8.86 30.44 -21.93
C GLU A 759 8.05 30.40 -23.25
N ALA A 760 7.17 31.37 -23.46
CA ALA A 760 6.35 31.50 -24.66
C ALA A 760 7.14 31.72 -25.97
N LYS A 761 8.38 32.15 -25.87
CA LYS A 761 9.27 32.35 -27.05
C LYS A 761 9.83 31.03 -27.59
N LYS A 762 9.69 29.92 -26.82
CA LYS A 762 10.14 28.60 -27.23
C LYS A 762 9.04 27.88 -28.00
N LYS A 763 9.26 27.59 -29.25
CA LYS A 763 8.32 26.85 -30.11
C LYS A 763 8.92 25.50 -30.45
N ALA A 764 8.08 24.44 -30.39
CA ALA A 764 8.48 23.06 -30.66
C ALA A 764 8.13 22.63 -32.10
N TYR A 765 9.01 21.88 -32.75
CA TYR A 765 8.69 21.12 -33.95
C TYR A 765 8.15 19.73 -33.62
N ILE A 766 8.70 19.07 -32.59
CA ILE A 766 8.29 17.75 -32.16
C ILE A 766 7.92 17.83 -30.65
N ILE A 767 6.89 17.10 -30.25
CA ILE A 767 6.45 17.04 -28.84
C ILE A 767 6.25 15.61 -28.37
N THR A 768 6.39 15.44 -27.07
CA THR A 768 5.90 14.26 -26.37
C THR A 768 5.27 14.64 -25.03
N SER A 769 4.53 13.73 -24.41
CA SER A 769 3.88 13.96 -23.10
C SER A 769 4.89 13.93 -21.96
N LEU A 770 4.72 14.82 -20.97
CA LEU A 770 5.43 14.75 -19.69
C LEU A 770 5.00 13.52 -18.89
N ASN A 771 3.74 13.13 -19.01
CA ASN A 771 3.15 11.95 -18.35
C ASN A 771 2.50 11.04 -19.39
N PRO A 772 3.29 10.26 -20.16
CA PRO A 772 2.73 9.33 -21.12
C PRO A 772 1.95 8.22 -20.41
N GLY A 773 0.78 7.88 -20.95
CA GLY A 773 -0.06 6.78 -20.49
C GLY A 773 0.32 5.46 -21.16
N SER A 774 -0.68 4.84 -21.80
CA SER A 774 -0.49 3.64 -22.63
C SER A 774 -0.06 3.93 -24.07
N ARG A 775 -0.12 5.20 -24.52
CA ARG A 775 0.34 5.66 -25.83
C ARG A 775 1.72 6.32 -25.68
N LEU A 776 2.75 5.74 -26.30
CA LEU A 776 4.11 6.27 -26.33
C LEU A 776 4.37 6.80 -27.75
N PHE A 777 4.50 8.12 -27.91
CA PHE A 777 4.64 8.72 -29.22
C PHE A 777 5.29 10.08 -29.18
N PHE A 778 5.76 10.51 -30.33
CA PHE A 778 6.20 11.87 -30.65
C PHE A 778 5.32 12.42 -31.78
N ALA A 779 4.71 13.57 -31.59
CA ALA A 779 3.95 14.22 -32.65
C ALA A 779 4.71 15.43 -33.20
N LYS A 780 4.63 15.65 -34.53
CA LYS A 780 5.32 16.71 -35.25
C LYS A 780 4.32 17.77 -35.71
N PHE A 781 4.65 19.04 -35.49
CA PHE A 781 3.93 20.18 -36.08
C PHE A 781 4.41 20.47 -37.51
N SER A 782 3.51 21.03 -38.32
CA SER A 782 3.86 21.57 -39.62
C SER A 782 4.74 22.83 -39.49
N GLU A 783 4.47 23.65 -38.46
CA GLU A 783 5.23 24.83 -38.11
C GLU A 783 5.52 24.87 -36.61
N PRO A 784 6.67 25.47 -36.18
CA PRO A 784 6.99 25.55 -34.76
C PRO A 784 5.88 26.21 -33.95
N THR A 785 5.40 25.52 -32.94
CA THR A 785 4.17 25.86 -32.16
C THR A 785 4.47 25.95 -30.66
N CYS A 786 3.80 26.89 -29.94
CA CYS A 786 3.90 26.98 -28.51
C CYS A 786 3.26 25.75 -27.86
N ILE A 787 3.78 25.37 -26.70
CA ILE A 787 3.29 24.19 -25.95
C ILE A 787 3.11 24.52 -24.46
N ASN A 788 2.14 23.85 -23.81
CA ASN A 788 1.88 23.98 -22.39
C ASN A 788 2.87 23.13 -21.56
N GLN A 789 3.05 23.48 -20.28
CA GLN A 789 3.95 22.79 -19.30
C GLN A 789 3.75 21.28 -19.17
N ARG A 790 2.67 20.70 -19.69
CA ARG A 790 2.39 19.25 -19.70
C ARG A 790 3.09 18.50 -20.81
N LEU A 791 3.78 19.22 -21.70
CA LEU A 791 4.47 18.70 -22.86
C LEU A 791 5.99 19.00 -22.78
N ILE A 792 6.76 18.11 -23.38
CA ILE A 792 8.17 18.30 -23.67
C ILE A 792 8.28 18.61 -25.15
N GLY A 793 8.95 19.70 -25.50
CA GLY A 793 9.19 20.15 -26.87
C GLY A 793 10.64 19.95 -27.28
N LEU A 794 10.81 19.63 -28.56
CA LEU A 794 12.11 19.50 -29.22
C LEU A 794 12.17 20.48 -30.40
N THR A 795 13.26 21.25 -30.46
CA THR A 795 13.62 22.12 -31.60
C THR A 795 15.04 21.78 -32.05
N GLN A 796 15.23 21.59 -33.32
CA GLN A 796 16.55 21.28 -33.87
C GLN A 796 17.58 22.34 -33.50
N LYS A 797 18.82 21.94 -33.31
CA LYS A 797 19.94 22.85 -33.03
C LYS A 797 20.59 23.44 -34.28
N THR A 798 20.52 22.70 -35.37
CA THR A 798 21.10 23.05 -36.66
C THR A 798 20.09 22.84 -37.77
N ASP A 799 20.12 23.68 -38.78
CA ASP A 799 19.17 23.64 -39.90
C ASP A 799 19.41 22.47 -40.87
N ASP A 800 20.60 21.86 -40.83
CA ASP A 800 20.98 20.70 -41.65
C ASP A 800 20.36 19.38 -41.16
N LEU A 801 19.73 19.38 -39.97
CA LEU A 801 19.09 18.20 -39.40
C LEU A 801 17.71 17.96 -40.02
N ASP A 802 17.55 16.84 -40.75
CA ASP A 802 16.24 16.46 -41.26
C ASP A 802 15.30 16.04 -40.12
N ILE A 803 14.32 16.90 -39.83
CA ILE A 803 13.31 16.70 -38.80
C ILE A 803 12.41 15.51 -39.11
N SER A 804 12.14 15.16 -40.36
CA SER A 804 11.22 14.08 -40.74
C SER A 804 11.83 12.73 -40.42
N ILE A 805 13.12 12.52 -40.69
CA ILE A 805 13.80 11.29 -40.28
C ILE A 805 13.93 11.19 -38.73
N CYS A 806 14.26 12.31 -38.07
CA CYS A 806 14.31 12.34 -36.63
C CYS A 806 12.94 11.99 -35.97
N HIS A 807 11.82 12.51 -36.53
CA HIS A 807 10.49 12.20 -36.13
C HIS A 807 10.17 10.71 -36.28
N ALA A 808 10.56 10.10 -37.41
CA ALA A 808 10.45 8.68 -37.65
C ALA A 808 11.24 7.85 -36.64
N LEU A 809 12.52 8.15 -36.43
CA LEU A 809 13.37 7.41 -35.50
C LEU A 809 12.92 7.51 -34.06
N LEU A 810 12.42 8.67 -33.61
CA LEU A 810 11.83 8.86 -32.28
C LEU A 810 10.55 8.03 -32.10
N ASN A 811 9.79 7.78 -33.17
CA ASN A 811 8.60 6.95 -33.17
C ASN A 811 8.87 5.46 -33.46
N SER A 812 10.11 5.04 -33.66
CA SER A 812 10.45 3.62 -33.78
C SER A 812 10.25 2.89 -32.45
N ILE A 813 10.22 1.55 -32.48
CA ILE A 813 10.16 0.72 -31.28
C ILE A 813 11.26 1.06 -30.28
N VAL A 814 12.46 1.45 -30.77
CA VAL A 814 13.59 1.93 -29.95
C VAL A 814 13.26 3.27 -29.28
N GLY A 815 12.63 4.20 -29.98
CA GLY A 815 12.20 5.48 -29.42
C GLY A 815 11.11 5.29 -28.34
N MET A 816 10.13 4.40 -28.59
CA MET A 816 9.14 4.02 -27.56
C MET A 816 9.78 3.38 -26.35
N PHE A 817 10.79 2.50 -26.56
CA PHE A 817 11.55 1.89 -25.48
C PHE A 817 12.23 2.96 -24.61
N TYR A 818 12.88 3.96 -25.24
CA TYR A 818 13.55 5.03 -24.49
C TYR A 818 12.58 5.93 -23.70
N ILE A 819 11.35 6.17 -24.17
CA ILE A 819 10.33 6.87 -23.36
C ILE A 819 10.04 6.07 -22.06
N GLU A 820 9.77 4.78 -22.21
CA GLU A 820 9.44 3.91 -21.08
C GLU A 820 10.62 3.72 -20.12
N ALA A 821 11.81 3.50 -20.68
CA ALA A 821 13.04 3.22 -19.93
C ALA A 821 13.60 4.46 -19.19
N THR A 822 13.40 5.66 -19.74
CA THR A 822 13.85 6.93 -19.14
C THR A 822 12.87 7.45 -18.11
N GLY A 823 11.57 7.15 -18.28
CA GLY A 823 10.52 7.56 -17.37
C GLY A 823 10.61 6.87 -16.02
N PHE A 824 10.08 7.52 -14.99
CA PHE A 824 9.94 6.97 -13.66
C PHE A 824 8.50 6.47 -13.45
N ALA A 825 8.34 5.17 -13.26
CA ALA A 825 7.04 4.57 -12.96
C ALA A 825 6.62 4.93 -11.53
N ARG A 826 5.57 5.76 -11.41
CA ARG A 826 4.87 6.02 -10.13
C ARG A 826 3.78 4.98 -9.92
N GLY A 827 3.27 4.91 -8.73
CA GLY A 827 2.13 4.06 -8.44
C GLY A 827 0.92 4.35 -9.36
N ALA A 828 0.02 3.38 -9.49
CA ALA A 828 -1.19 3.45 -10.35
C ALA A 828 -0.95 3.56 -11.86
N GLY A 829 0.19 3.06 -12.37
CA GLY A 829 0.48 2.98 -13.80
C GLY A 829 0.90 4.30 -14.46
N ALA A 830 1.13 5.37 -13.68
CA ALA A 830 1.62 6.64 -14.20
C ALA A 830 3.12 6.55 -14.51
N LEU A 831 3.52 7.10 -15.65
CA LEU A 831 4.91 7.31 -16.02
C LEU A 831 5.22 8.81 -15.95
N ASP A 832 6.31 9.19 -15.31
CA ASP A 832 6.76 10.58 -15.15
C ASP A 832 8.08 10.77 -15.92
N LEU A 833 8.04 11.57 -16.97
CA LEU A 833 9.18 11.82 -17.84
C LEU A 833 9.72 13.23 -17.56
N SER A 834 10.84 13.33 -16.84
CA SER A 834 11.42 14.65 -16.58
C SER A 834 12.12 15.19 -17.83
N LYS A 835 12.00 16.52 -18.07
CA LYS A 835 12.64 17.21 -19.19
C LYS A 835 14.16 16.97 -19.22
N ASP A 836 14.82 17.06 -18.07
CA ASP A 836 16.30 16.98 -17.99
C ASP A 836 16.81 15.55 -18.24
N LYS A 837 16.09 14.55 -17.70
CA LYS A 837 16.39 13.14 -18.01
C LYS A 837 16.15 12.81 -19.48
N PHE A 838 15.04 13.29 -20.04
CA PHE A 838 14.75 13.07 -21.45
C PHE A 838 15.76 13.77 -22.37
N ALA A 839 16.19 15.00 -22.05
CA ALA A 839 17.23 15.71 -22.80
C ALA A 839 18.57 14.95 -22.86
N SER A 840 18.93 14.32 -21.75
CA SER A 840 20.16 13.50 -21.65
C SER A 840 19.98 12.04 -22.08
N SER A 841 18.76 11.61 -22.42
CA SER A 841 18.53 10.27 -22.98
C SER A 841 18.99 10.17 -24.43
N PHE A 842 18.91 8.99 -25.01
CA PHE A 842 19.47 8.69 -26.32
C PHE A 842 18.37 8.39 -27.35
N MET A 843 18.73 8.56 -28.64
CA MET A 843 17.96 8.13 -29.80
C MET A 843 18.87 7.51 -30.84
N LEU A 844 18.32 6.82 -31.82
CA LEU A 844 19.07 6.33 -32.98
C LEU A 844 19.69 7.51 -33.71
N ASN A 845 21.01 7.40 -34.10
CA ASN A 845 21.76 8.47 -34.71
C ASN A 845 21.39 8.65 -36.19
N PRO A 846 20.66 9.71 -36.59
CA PRO A 846 20.26 9.91 -37.99
C PRO A 846 21.45 10.06 -38.96
N LYS A 847 22.61 10.52 -38.46
CA LYS A 847 23.81 10.72 -39.28
C LYS A 847 24.49 9.42 -39.75
N LYS A 848 24.06 8.26 -39.24
CA LYS A 848 24.53 6.95 -39.68
C LYS A 848 23.78 6.41 -40.90
N LEU A 849 22.70 7.06 -41.30
CA LEU A 849 21.87 6.61 -42.40
C LEU A 849 22.31 7.17 -43.73
N SER A 850 22.30 6.34 -44.75
CA SER A 850 22.42 6.78 -46.16
C SER A 850 21.07 7.31 -46.66
N ASP A 851 21.10 8.13 -47.73
CA ASP A 851 19.87 8.70 -48.32
C ASP A 851 18.88 7.63 -48.73
N LYS A 852 19.30 6.47 -49.25
CA LYS A 852 18.48 5.34 -49.63
C LYS A 852 17.80 4.69 -48.40
N GLN A 853 18.47 4.64 -47.26
CA GLN A 853 17.87 4.14 -45.99
C GLN A 853 16.85 5.13 -45.45
N ILE A 854 17.17 6.44 -45.51
CA ILE A 854 16.25 7.51 -45.10
C ILE A 854 14.95 7.42 -45.92
N GLU A 855 15.06 7.32 -47.27
CA GLU A 855 13.90 7.22 -48.15
C GLU A 855 13.02 6.02 -47.81
N ARG A 856 13.60 4.83 -47.59
CA ARG A 856 12.87 3.63 -47.23
C ARG A 856 12.16 3.77 -45.88
N ILE A 857 12.86 4.28 -44.87
CA ILE A 857 12.28 4.50 -43.52
C ILE A 857 11.09 5.47 -43.61
N LEU A 858 11.28 6.61 -44.30
CA LEU A 858 10.18 7.60 -44.44
C LEU A 858 9.00 7.04 -45.22
N LYS A 859 9.23 6.22 -46.25
CA LYS A 859 8.19 5.55 -47.01
C LYS A 859 7.34 4.63 -46.14
N THR A 860 7.95 3.85 -45.22
CA THR A 860 7.24 2.95 -44.29
C THR A 860 6.65 3.68 -43.09
N PHE A 861 7.20 4.86 -42.72
CA PHE A 861 6.67 5.69 -41.64
C PHE A 861 5.44 6.50 -42.03
N ASN A 862 5.31 6.91 -43.29
CA ASN A 862 4.22 7.78 -43.74
C ASN A 862 2.81 7.23 -43.44
N PRO A 863 2.47 5.94 -43.65
CA PRO A 863 1.17 5.38 -43.26
C PRO A 863 0.85 5.57 -41.77
N LEU A 864 1.84 5.45 -40.87
CA LEU A 864 1.65 5.59 -39.43
C LEU A 864 1.28 7.03 -39.06
N THR A 865 1.72 8.03 -39.83
CA THR A 865 1.39 9.45 -39.56
C THR A 865 -0.05 9.80 -39.84
N GLN A 866 -0.74 9.01 -40.68
CA GLN A 866 -2.09 9.27 -41.16
C GLN A 866 -3.18 8.56 -40.34
N ARG A 867 -2.80 7.63 -39.47
CA ARG A 867 -3.77 6.89 -38.67
C ARG A 867 -3.71 7.24 -37.18
N LYS A 868 -4.74 6.81 -36.47
CA LYS A 868 -4.87 7.02 -35.02
C LYS A 868 -3.76 6.29 -34.26
N ILE A 869 -3.19 6.98 -33.26
CA ILE A 869 -2.20 6.42 -32.34
C ILE A 869 -2.91 5.46 -31.38
N LEU A 870 -2.47 4.21 -31.34
CA LEU A 870 -2.98 3.16 -30.50
C LEU A 870 -2.20 3.04 -29.19
N PRO A 871 -2.78 2.40 -28.13
CA PRO A 871 -2.00 1.90 -27.00
C PRO A 871 -0.87 0.98 -27.49
N VAL A 872 0.31 1.04 -26.84
CA VAL A 872 1.52 0.34 -27.33
C VAL A 872 1.30 -1.14 -27.60
N GLU A 873 0.59 -1.89 -26.73
CA GLU A 873 0.30 -3.32 -26.95
C GLU A 873 -0.51 -3.60 -28.23
N GLN A 874 -1.37 -2.65 -28.65
CA GLN A 874 -2.13 -2.75 -29.88
C GLN A 874 -1.32 -2.21 -31.06
N GLU A 875 -0.53 -1.17 -30.82
CA GLU A 875 0.34 -0.54 -31.80
C GLU A 875 1.37 -1.51 -32.38
N LEU A 876 2.08 -2.26 -31.53
CA LEU A 876 3.09 -3.23 -31.93
C LEU A 876 2.55 -4.46 -32.68
N ARG A 877 1.23 -4.71 -32.63
CA ARG A 877 0.58 -5.78 -33.41
C ARG A 877 0.18 -5.37 -34.83
N GLN A 878 0.25 -4.07 -35.16
CA GLN A 878 -0.12 -3.58 -36.49
C GLN A 878 0.96 -3.94 -37.51
N GLU A 879 0.55 -4.37 -38.72
CA GLU A 879 1.45 -4.80 -39.78
C GLU A 879 2.30 -3.63 -40.32
N ASP A 880 1.69 -2.44 -40.50
CA ASP A 880 2.40 -1.23 -40.92
C ASP A 880 3.48 -0.82 -39.90
N ARG A 881 3.18 -0.95 -38.59
CA ARG A 881 4.12 -0.73 -37.50
C ARG A 881 5.31 -1.69 -37.56
N ARG A 882 5.05 -2.98 -37.71
CA ARG A 882 6.10 -4.01 -37.80
C ARG A 882 6.99 -3.81 -39.03
N THR A 883 6.38 -3.44 -40.16
CA THR A 883 7.11 -3.13 -41.40
C THR A 883 8.05 -1.95 -41.19
N PHE A 884 7.55 -0.86 -40.59
CA PHE A 884 8.36 0.32 -40.30
C PHE A 884 9.51 0.00 -39.34
N ASP A 885 9.22 -0.63 -38.20
CA ASP A 885 10.26 -0.96 -37.22
C ASP A 885 11.31 -1.93 -37.79
N THR A 886 10.90 -2.89 -38.62
CA THR A 886 11.82 -3.79 -39.31
C THR A 886 12.77 -3.02 -40.24
N GLU A 887 12.32 -2.04 -41.01
CA GLU A 887 13.16 -1.23 -41.87
C GLU A 887 14.13 -0.35 -41.07
N VAL A 888 13.65 0.25 -39.95
CA VAL A 888 14.52 1.02 -39.05
C VAL A 888 15.61 0.11 -38.48
N LEU A 889 15.23 -1.03 -37.88
CA LEU A 889 16.19 -1.92 -37.23
C LEU A 889 17.21 -2.50 -38.23
N LYS A 890 16.79 -2.88 -39.42
CA LYS A 890 17.70 -3.33 -40.48
C LYS A 890 18.72 -2.25 -40.88
N ALA A 891 18.28 -0.99 -40.94
CA ALA A 891 19.17 0.11 -41.31
C ALA A 891 20.33 0.31 -40.30
N TYR A 892 20.14 -0.08 -39.04
CA TYR A 892 21.14 -0.03 -37.99
C TYR A 892 21.81 -1.38 -37.66
N GLY A 893 21.60 -2.42 -38.49
CA GLY A 893 22.15 -3.75 -38.23
C GLY A 893 21.54 -4.47 -37.02
N MET A 894 20.32 -4.10 -36.61
CA MET A 894 19.59 -4.61 -35.44
C MET A 894 18.39 -5.49 -35.81
N GLY A 895 18.26 -5.93 -37.05
CA GLY A 895 17.06 -6.63 -37.56
C GLY A 895 16.69 -7.88 -36.78
N GLU A 896 17.69 -8.66 -36.35
CA GLU A 896 17.49 -9.88 -35.55
C GLU A 896 16.98 -9.61 -34.12
N LEU A 897 17.08 -8.39 -33.62
CA LEU A 897 16.75 -7.99 -32.27
C LEU A 897 15.30 -7.51 -32.11
N HIS A 898 14.50 -7.51 -33.19
CA HIS A 898 13.14 -6.96 -33.16
C HIS A 898 12.29 -7.57 -32.04
N ASN A 899 12.21 -8.89 -31.98
CA ASN A 899 11.40 -9.60 -30.96
C ASN A 899 11.94 -9.34 -29.53
N GLU A 900 13.26 -9.28 -29.35
CA GLU A 900 13.87 -9.01 -28.04
C GLU A 900 13.53 -7.59 -27.53
N ILE A 901 13.58 -6.59 -28.42
CA ILE A 901 13.22 -5.21 -28.10
C ILE A 901 11.73 -5.09 -27.79
N GLU A 902 10.87 -5.77 -28.58
CA GLU A 902 9.43 -5.81 -28.39
C GLU A 902 9.08 -6.44 -27.02
N ASP A 903 9.66 -7.59 -26.68
CA ASP A 903 9.47 -8.26 -25.41
C ASP A 903 9.94 -7.41 -24.22
N SER A 904 11.08 -6.76 -24.35
CA SER A 904 11.62 -5.84 -23.33
C SER A 904 10.66 -4.69 -23.05
N LEU A 905 10.18 -4.03 -24.10
CA LEU A 905 9.25 -2.90 -24.02
C LEU A 905 7.91 -3.32 -23.42
N LEU A 906 7.31 -4.39 -23.94
CA LEU A 906 6.03 -4.92 -23.45
C LEU A 906 6.14 -5.37 -22.00
N SER A 907 7.24 -6.00 -21.60
CA SER A 907 7.49 -6.40 -20.22
C SER A 907 7.49 -5.19 -19.28
N MET A 908 8.15 -4.08 -19.62
CA MET A 908 8.16 -2.86 -18.81
C MET A 908 6.75 -2.25 -18.66
N ILE A 909 6.02 -2.14 -19.77
CA ILE A 909 4.69 -1.54 -19.82
C ILE A 909 3.68 -2.38 -19.01
N ARG A 910 3.69 -3.69 -19.14
CA ARG A 910 2.79 -4.61 -18.41
C ARG A 910 3.02 -4.52 -16.90
N VAL A 911 4.27 -4.48 -16.46
CA VAL A 911 4.61 -4.31 -15.03
C VAL A 911 4.10 -2.96 -14.52
N ARG A 912 4.27 -1.89 -15.30
CA ARG A 912 3.79 -0.56 -14.92
C ARG A 912 2.26 -0.46 -14.88
N LEU A 913 1.57 -1.00 -15.89
CA LEU A 913 0.11 -0.92 -16.02
C LEU A 913 -0.62 -1.98 -15.17
N GLY A 914 0.00 -3.13 -14.91
CA GLY A 914 -0.57 -4.20 -14.08
C GLY A 914 -0.77 -3.84 -12.60
N GLY A 915 -0.22 -2.71 -12.16
CA GLY A 915 -0.46 -2.16 -10.82
C GLY A 915 -1.76 -1.36 -10.66
N ARG A 916 -2.68 -1.43 -11.63
CA ARG A 916 -4.00 -0.77 -11.56
C ARG A 916 -5.04 -1.66 -10.91
#